data_0d01ce0960a20c7afcfd751bc0f2a747
#
_entry.id   0d01ce0960a20c7afcfd751bc0f2a747
#
_cell.length_a   1.000
_cell.length_b   1.000
_cell.length_c   1.000
_cell.angle_alpha   90.00
_cell.angle_beta   90.00
_cell.angle_gamma   90.00
#
_symmetry.space_group_name_H-M   'P 1'
#
loop_
_entity.id
_entity.type
_entity.pdbx_description
1 polymer ?
#
loop_
_entity_poly.entity_id
_entity_poly.type
_entity_poly.pdbx_seq_one_letter_code
_entity_poly.pdbx_strand_id
1 'polypeptide(L)'
;EADFAGFQVNFDNFHSTHSEENRLLSEEIYKACRDKGHIAVRKIKQLYDPVKELFLADRYVKGQCPKCKAEDQYGDNCESCGATYTPAELIKPFSTISGATPVEKESEHYFFKLPDFQEFLQDWTRSGTLQEEVANKLAEWLESGLKEWDISRDAPYFGFEIPDAPGKYFYVWLDAPIGYMASFKNLCDSEEGKAQGLDFDEYWKLGPDGENSTEVYHFIGKDIINFHALFWPAMLTAADYRTPTAVFAHGFVTVNGEKMSKSRGTFIKGRTFLNHLDPTYLRYYFAAKLSNKVDDFDLNLEDFVQRVNSDLVNKLVNIASRTGNFVFKAGGKLSATCIEEEMVQHFIDQGDVIAELYENREFSKAMKEIMTLADRANEYIQEKAPWAMNKEEGRQQEVIEVCSVALNLFRQLITYLAPVLPDIAEKTKAFLNLDTLNWAARTNILVDHEINKFKPMLGRAEMKHVEAILEETKDDLRKEAILNGDPSALNAPAEEVAAEPVEEKKLSNKERRKLEKERRAAEQLANAPKLREDGNEVIADEIQFDDFAKVDLRIAKIVKADHVEGADKLLQLTLDIGNGETRNVFSGIKAAYQPEDLEGKLTIVVANLAPRKMKFGMSEGMVLAAGPGGSDLWILEPHAGAQPGMRVL
;
A
#
# COMPACT_ATOMS: atom_id res chain seq x y z
N GLU A 1 -2.68 -20.33 -3.11
CA GLU A 1 -4.12 -20.26 -3.44
C GLU A 1 -4.96 -20.01 -2.18
N ALA A 2 -4.85 -20.83 -1.12
CA ALA A 2 -5.65 -20.65 0.10
C ALA A 2 -5.52 -19.26 0.76
N ASP A 3 -4.36 -18.63 0.71
CA ASP A 3 -4.17 -17.28 1.24
C ASP A 3 -4.86 -16.24 0.36
N PHE A 4 -4.78 -16.36 -0.96
CA PHE A 4 -5.50 -15.48 -1.88
C PHE A 4 -7.02 -15.59 -1.70
N ALA A 5 -7.54 -16.81 -1.61
CA ALA A 5 -8.96 -17.03 -1.30
C ALA A 5 -9.34 -16.42 0.07
N GLY A 6 -8.47 -16.55 1.08
CA GLY A 6 -8.63 -15.90 2.38
C GLY A 6 -8.73 -14.38 2.28
N PHE A 7 -7.97 -13.75 1.39
CA PHE A 7 -8.09 -12.32 1.08
C PHE A 7 -9.21 -11.97 0.10
N GLN A 8 -10.06 -12.93 -0.24
CA GLN A 8 -11.19 -12.75 -1.17
C GLN A 8 -10.72 -12.36 -2.60
N VAL A 9 -9.55 -12.88 -2.99
CA VAL A 9 -9.04 -12.80 -4.36
C VAL A 9 -9.44 -14.07 -5.08
N ASN A 10 -10.29 -13.95 -6.08
CA ASN A 10 -10.75 -15.05 -6.91
C ASN A 10 -10.03 -14.98 -8.26
N PHE A 11 -9.46 -16.10 -8.67
CA PHE A 11 -8.89 -16.27 -10.00
C PHE A 11 -9.81 -17.15 -10.83
N ASP A 12 -10.03 -16.78 -12.08
CA ASP A 12 -10.73 -17.65 -13.04
C ASP A 12 -9.87 -18.89 -13.33
N ASN A 13 -8.54 -18.74 -13.30
CA ASN A 13 -7.61 -19.87 -13.32
C ASN A 13 -6.35 -19.55 -12.48
N PHE A 14 -5.97 -20.49 -11.63
CA PHE A 14 -4.74 -20.46 -10.83
C PHE A 14 -3.84 -21.59 -11.27
N HIS A 15 -2.77 -21.28 -12.02
CA HIS A 15 -1.94 -22.27 -12.71
C HIS A 15 -0.45 -22.11 -12.37
N SER A 16 0.34 -23.12 -12.73
CA SER A 16 1.79 -23.12 -12.50
C SER A 16 2.57 -22.87 -13.79
N THR A 17 3.64 -22.10 -13.71
CA THR A 17 4.62 -21.98 -14.81
C THR A 17 5.37 -23.29 -15.08
N HIS A 18 5.37 -24.25 -14.13
CA HIS A 18 5.91 -25.59 -14.36
C HIS A 18 4.80 -26.54 -14.84
N SER A 19 4.24 -26.24 -16.00
CA SER A 19 3.17 -26.98 -16.67
C SER A 19 3.54 -27.35 -18.10
N GLU A 20 2.83 -28.32 -18.65
CA GLU A 20 3.06 -28.77 -20.03
C GLU A 20 2.70 -27.69 -21.03
N GLU A 21 1.62 -26.93 -20.80
CA GLU A 21 1.22 -25.81 -21.65
C GLU A 21 2.33 -24.75 -21.70
N ASN A 22 2.94 -24.45 -20.55
CA ASN A 22 4.02 -23.46 -20.49
C ASN A 22 5.27 -23.95 -21.21
N ARG A 23 5.61 -25.23 -21.06
CA ARG A 23 6.74 -25.85 -21.77
C ARG A 23 6.54 -25.75 -23.28
N LEU A 24 5.37 -26.18 -23.78
CA LEU A 24 5.07 -26.18 -25.22
C LEU A 24 5.07 -24.77 -25.82
N LEU A 25 4.46 -23.79 -25.15
CA LEU A 25 4.45 -22.40 -25.59
C LEU A 25 5.84 -21.77 -25.54
N SER A 26 6.66 -22.08 -24.52
CA SER A 26 8.03 -21.60 -24.41
C SER A 26 8.91 -22.13 -25.55
N GLU A 27 8.77 -23.43 -25.88
CA GLU A 27 9.46 -24.03 -27.03
C GLU A 27 8.98 -23.43 -28.37
N GLU A 28 7.67 -23.20 -28.53
CA GLU A 28 7.09 -22.60 -29.75
C GLU A 28 7.64 -21.18 -29.96
N ILE A 29 7.55 -20.32 -28.94
CA ILE A 29 8.04 -18.95 -29.01
C ILE A 29 9.55 -18.92 -29.26
N TYR A 30 10.32 -19.74 -28.56
CA TYR A 30 11.75 -19.85 -28.81
C TYR A 30 12.09 -20.26 -30.23
N LYS A 31 11.42 -21.31 -30.75
CA LYS A 31 11.62 -21.78 -32.13
C LYS A 31 11.27 -20.71 -33.16
N ALA A 32 10.17 -19.97 -32.97
CA ALA A 32 9.81 -18.85 -33.82
C ALA A 32 10.88 -17.74 -33.81
N CYS A 33 11.35 -17.34 -32.63
CA CYS A 33 12.45 -16.38 -32.49
C CYS A 33 13.74 -16.85 -33.19
N ARG A 34 14.09 -18.12 -33.01
CA ARG A 34 15.31 -18.74 -33.64
C ARG A 34 15.18 -18.78 -35.17
N ASP A 35 14.05 -19.27 -35.66
CA ASP A 35 13.86 -19.49 -37.13
C ASP A 35 13.78 -18.15 -37.89
N LYS A 36 13.36 -17.07 -37.23
CA LYS A 36 13.42 -15.69 -37.77
C LYS A 36 14.76 -15.00 -37.55
N GLY A 37 15.75 -15.69 -36.94
CA GLY A 37 17.11 -15.20 -36.79
C GLY A 37 17.34 -14.25 -35.59
N HIS A 38 16.37 -14.18 -34.64
CA HIS A 38 16.49 -13.34 -33.43
C HIS A 38 17.22 -14.00 -32.27
N ILE A 39 17.80 -15.20 -32.47
CA ILE A 39 18.64 -15.87 -31.47
C ILE A 39 20.09 -15.89 -31.95
N ALA A 40 20.99 -15.43 -31.09
CA ALA A 40 22.43 -15.54 -31.27
C ALA A 40 23.02 -16.57 -30.29
N VAL A 41 24.01 -17.31 -30.72
CA VAL A 41 24.72 -18.30 -29.89
C VAL A 41 26.18 -17.91 -29.81
N ARG A 42 26.74 -17.82 -28.61
CA ARG A 42 28.15 -17.51 -28.40
C ARG A 42 28.68 -18.01 -27.07
N LYS A 43 30.00 -18.21 -27.01
CA LYS A 43 30.70 -18.57 -25.78
C LYS A 43 30.94 -17.32 -24.92
N ILE A 44 30.63 -17.44 -23.65
CA ILE A 44 30.95 -16.43 -22.63
C ILE A 44 31.73 -17.07 -21.49
N LYS A 45 32.45 -16.25 -20.73
CA LYS A 45 33.12 -16.68 -19.51
C LYS A 45 32.20 -16.43 -18.33
N GLN A 46 32.03 -17.45 -17.49
CA GLN A 46 31.26 -17.37 -16.24
C GLN A 46 32.07 -17.95 -15.09
N LEU A 47 31.69 -17.56 -13.88
CA LEU A 47 32.26 -18.16 -12.68
C LEU A 47 31.67 -19.55 -12.43
N TYR A 48 32.58 -20.49 -12.15
CA TYR A 48 32.27 -21.90 -11.94
C TYR A 48 32.80 -22.35 -10.59
N ASP A 49 31.97 -23.07 -9.82
CA ASP A 49 32.36 -23.69 -8.57
C ASP A 49 33.08 -25.03 -8.85
N PRO A 50 34.40 -25.13 -8.60
CA PRO A 50 35.14 -26.33 -8.91
C PRO A 50 34.86 -27.51 -7.96
N VAL A 51 34.24 -27.25 -6.80
CA VAL A 51 33.92 -28.27 -5.80
C VAL A 51 32.54 -28.86 -6.04
N LYS A 52 31.60 -28.04 -6.44
CA LYS A 52 30.23 -28.45 -6.75
C LYS A 52 29.98 -28.74 -8.22
N GLU A 53 30.98 -28.46 -9.06
CA GLU A 53 30.96 -28.68 -10.50
C GLU A 53 29.77 -28.04 -11.20
N LEU A 54 29.45 -26.75 -10.84
CA LEU A 54 28.33 -26.00 -11.39
C LEU A 54 28.71 -24.55 -11.69
N PHE A 55 28.05 -23.93 -12.68
CA PHE A 55 28.16 -22.52 -12.94
C PHE A 55 27.40 -21.74 -11.86
N LEU A 56 27.95 -20.61 -11.40
CA LEU A 56 27.41 -19.80 -10.34
C LEU A 56 26.59 -18.65 -10.93
N ALA A 57 25.33 -18.61 -10.57
CA ALA A 57 24.50 -17.40 -10.74
C ALA A 57 24.98 -16.30 -9.76
N ASP A 58 24.70 -15.05 -10.09
CA ASP A 58 25.17 -13.85 -9.36
C ASP A 58 24.91 -13.94 -7.85
N ARG A 59 23.75 -14.46 -7.45
CA ARG A 59 23.34 -14.68 -6.05
C ARG A 59 24.15 -15.75 -5.30
N TYR A 60 24.90 -16.57 -6.02
CA TYR A 60 25.74 -17.61 -5.43
C TYR A 60 27.22 -17.24 -5.37
N VAL A 61 27.53 -16.01 -5.74
CA VAL A 61 28.89 -15.44 -5.63
C VAL A 61 28.84 -14.27 -4.66
N LYS A 62 29.74 -14.25 -3.71
CA LYS A 62 29.99 -13.12 -2.84
C LYS A 62 31.47 -12.75 -2.83
N GLY A 63 31.76 -11.49 -2.47
CA GLY A 63 33.11 -10.97 -2.37
C GLY A 63 33.12 -9.53 -1.92
N GLN A 64 34.28 -8.86 -2.05
CA GLN A 64 34.41 -7.43 -1.78
C GLN A 64 33.93 -6.60 -2.98
N CYS A 65 33.16 -5.54 -2.71
CA CYS A 65 32.79 -4.56 -3.73
C CYS A 65 34.04 -3.95 -4.40
N PRO A 66 34.13 -3.91 -5.74
CA PRO A 66 35.27 -3.31 -6.44
C PRO A 66 35.39 -1.80 -6.19
N LYS A 67 34.28 -1.09 -5.90
CA LYS A 67 34.25 0.35 -5.67
C LYS A 67 34.51 0.75 -4.21
N CYS A 68 33.65 0.34 -3.29
CA CYS A 68 33.73 0.79 -1.91
C CYS A 68 34.46 -0.16 -0.95
N LYS A 69 34.86 -1.36 -1.42
CA LYS A 69 35.55 -2.40 -0.64
C LYS A 69 34.72 -3.02 0.48
N ALA A 70 33.42 -2.78 0.53
CA ALA A 70 32.54 -3.44 1.47
C ALA A 70 32.61 -4.97 1.27
N GLU A 71 32.76 -5.71 2.35
CA GLU A 71 32.81 -7.18 2.37
C GLU A 71 31.41 -7.78 2.13
N ASP A 72 31.38 -9.05 1.78
CA ASP A 72 30.19 -9.89 1.71
C ASP A 72 29.09 -9.39 0.74
N GLN A 73 29.50 -8.74 -0.37
CA GLN A 73 28.59 -8.24 -1.39
C GLN A 73 28.31 -9.30 -2.45
N TYR A 74 27.06 -9.31 -2.98
CA TYR A 74 26.64 -10.23 -4.03
C TYR A 74 27.27 -9.90 -5.40
N GLY A 75 27.17 -10.84 -6.33
CA GLY A 75 27.84 -10.78 -7.62
C GLY A 75 27.33 -9.77 -8.63
N ASP A 76 26.19 -9.12 -8.37
CA ASP A 76 25.52 -8.21 -9.30
C ASP A 76 25.52 -6.74 -8.81
N ASN A 77 25.46 -6.53 -7.50
CA ASN A 77 25.37 -5.18 -6.92
C ASN A 77 25.95 -5.09 -5.52
N CYS A 78 26.27 -3.88 -5.10
CA CYS A 78 26.72 -3.59 -3.74
C CYS A 78 25.57 -3.02 -2.90
N GLU A 79 25.17 -3.71 -1.86
CA GLU A 79 24.13 -3.23 -0.92
C GLU A 79 24.56 -1.97 -0.14
N SER A 80 25.89 -1.76 -0.01
CA SER A 80 26.44 -0.63 0.75
C SER A 80 26.56 0.68 -0.05
N CYS A 81 26.91 0.62 -1.34
CA CYS A 81 27.12 1.83 -2.16
C CYS A 81 26.29 1.87 -3.45
N GLY A 82 25.41 0.89 -3.69
CA GLY A 82 24.54 0.81 -4.86
C GLY A 82 25.26 0.57 -6.21
N ALA A 83 26.57 0.27 -6.19
CA ALA A 83 27.32 0.03 -7.43
C ALA A 83 26.92 -1.30 -8.06
N THR A 84 26.73 -1.31 -9.37
CA THR A 84 26.55 -2.52 -10.17
C THR A 84 27.88 -2.96 -10.78
N TYR A 85 28.09 -4.26 -10.90
CA TYR A 85 29.29 -4.90 -11.45
C TYR A 85 28.95 -6.35 -11.85
N THR A 86 29.87 -7.00 -12.54
CA THR A 86 29.76 -8.44 -12.82
C THR A 86 30.41 -9.28 -11.70
N PRO A 87 30.01 -10.53 -11.50
CA PRO A 87 30.63 -11.41 -10.49
C PRO A 87 32.16 -11.54 -10.61
N ALA A 88 32.69 -11.45 -11.83
CA ALA A 88 34.13 -11.51 -12.09
C ALA A 88 34.89 -10.26 -11.60
N GLU A 89 34.22 -9.13 -11.40
CA GLU A 89 34.83 -7.89 -10.89
C GLU A 89 34.95 -7.85 -9.38
N LEU A 90 34.26 -8.76 -8.66
CA LEU A 90 34.38 -8.85 -7.20
C LEU A 90 35.83 -9.15 -6.78
N ILE A 91 36.23 -8.52 -5.70
CA ILE A 91 37.55 -8.81 -5.10
C ILE A 91 37.40 -10.01 -4.17
N LYS A 92 38.29 -11.01 -4.32
CA LYS A 92 38.23 -12.27 -3.57
C LYS A 92 36.86 -12.94 -3.62
N PRO A 93 36.32 -13.24 -4.81
CA PRO A 93 35.01 -13.88 -4.90
C PRO A 93 35.07 -15.29 -4.30
N PHE A 94 33.96 -15.70 -3.67
CA PHE A 94 33.76 -17.05 -3.17
C PHE A 94 32.34 -17.54 -3.47
N SER A 95 32.22 -18.86 -3.66
CA SER A 95 30.92 -19.51 -3.81
C SER A 95 30.19 -19.57 -2.47
N THR A 96 28.94 -19.09 -2.42
CA THR A 96 28.11 -19.22 -1.21
C THR A 96 27.64 -20.66 -0.96
N ILE A 97 27.80 -21.54 -1.97
CA ILE A 97 27.36 -22.93 -1.91
C ILE A 97 28.44 -23.84 -1.30
N SER A 98 29.71 -23.62 -1.66
CA SER A 98 30.84 -24.47 -1.23
C SER A 98 31.91 -23.73 -0.43
N GLY A 99 31.92 -22.40 -0.44
CA GLY A 99 32.99 -21.58 0.12
C GLY A 99 34.26 -21.54 -0.76
N ALA A 100 34.30 -22.27 -1.87
CA ALA A 100 35.45 -22.32 -2.75
C ALA A 100 35.62 -21.00 -3.54
N THR A 101 36.87 -20.69 -3.93
CA THR A 101 37.15 -19.62 -4.90
C THR A 101 36.69 -20.06 -6.26
N PRO A 102 35.77 -19.37 -6.94
CA PRO A 102 35.32 -19.71 -8.28
C PRO A 102 36.44 -19.59 -9.31
N VAL A 103 36.33 -20.36 -10.37
CA VAL A 103 37.19 -20.26 -11.53
C VAL A 103 36.40 -19.81 -12.75
N GLU A 104 37.05 -19.10 -13.67
CA GLU A 104 36.40 -18.77 -14.95
C GLU A 104 36.36 -20.01 -15.84
N LYS A 105 35.19 -20.30 -16.42
CA LYS A 105 35.00 -21.37 -17.39
C LYS A 105 34.13 -20.84 -18.55
N GLU A 106 34.47 -21.24 -19.76
CA GLU A 106 33.67 -20.89 -20.94
C GLU A 106 32.43 -21.79 -21.02
N SER A 107 31.30 -21.18 -21.32
CA SER A 107 30.05 -21.85 -21.63
C SER A 107 29.39 -21.22 -22.84
N GLU A 108 28.71 -22.04 -23.64
CA GLU A 108 27.91 -21.56 -24.76
C GLU A 108 26.55 -21.06 -24.26
N HIS A 109 26.18 -19.84 -24.66
CA HIS A 109 24.94 -19.18 -24.23
C HIS A 109 24.13 -18.71 -25.43
N TYR A 110 22.83 -18.66 -25.22
CA TYR A 110 21.80 -18.26 -26.18
C TYR A 110 21.30 -16.90 -25.82
N PHE A 111 21.30 -15.98 -26.79
CA PHE A 111 20.92 -14.59 -26.60
C PHE A 111 19.77 -14.22 -27.51
N PHE A 112 18.73 -13.64 -26.95
CA PHE A 112 17.68 -12.98 -27.71
C PHE A 112 18.17 -11.60 -28.17
N LYS A 113 18.09 -11.33 -29.48
CA LYS A 113 18.54 -10.08 -30.08
C LYS A 113 17.54 -8.96 -29.88
N LEU A 114 17.41 -8.50 -28.64
CA LEU A 114 16.50 -7.39 -28.29
C LEU A 114 16.72 -6.12 -29.14
N PRO A 115 17.95 -5.76 -29.57
CA PRO A 115 18.17 -4.63 -30.47
C PRO A 115 17.40 -4.68 -31.80
N ASP A 116 17.06 -5.87 -32.31
CA ASP A 116 16.27 -6.02 -33.53
C ASP A 116 14.87 -5.40 -33.42
N PHE A 117 14.40 -5.17 -32.20
CA PHE A 117 13.09 -4.64 -31.85
C PHE A 117 13.14 -3.18 -31.36
N GLN A 118 14.26 -2.48 -31.51
CA GLN A 118 14.47 -1.12 -31.00
C GLN A 118 13.38 -0.14 -31.45
N GLU A 119 13.10 -0.06 -32.75
CA GLU A 119 12.10 0.85 -33.31
C GLU A 119 10.69 0.49 -32.83
N PHE A 120 10.32 -0.79 -32.91
CA PHE A 120 9.04 -1.27 -32.40
C PHE A 120 8.85 -0.89 -30.92
N LEU A 121 9.82 -1.12 -30.06
CA LEU A 121 9.73 -0.81 -28.63
C LEU A 121 9.69 0.68 -28.36
N GLN A 122 10.34 1.53 -29.16
CA GLN A 122 10.24 2.98 -29.06
C GLN A 122 8.80 3.45 -29.30
N ASP A 123 8.13 2.90 -30.30
CA ASP A 123 6.75 3.26 -30.62
C ASP A 123 5.77 2.67 -29.58
N TRP A 124 5.92 1.38 -29.28
CA TRP A 124 5.02 0.68 -28.37
C TRP A 124 5.04 1.26 -26.93
N THR A 125 6.20 1.58 -26.39
CA THR A 125 6.31 2.15 -25.03
C THR A 125 5.69 3.53 -24.92
N ARG A 126 5.50 4.25 -26.03
CA ARG A 126 4.90 5.60 -26.10
C ARG A 126 3.46 5.63 -26.61
N SER A 127 2.90 4.48 -26.95
CA SER A 127 1.54 4.39 -27.50
C SER A 127 0.41 4.48 -26.46
N GLY A 128 0.71 4.74 -25.20
CA GLY A 128 -0.26 4.73 -24.10
C GLY A 128 -0.39 3.36 -23.41
N THR A 129 0.40 2.39 -23.80
CA THR A 129 0.46 1.05 -23.18
C THR A 129 1.10 1.03 -21.80
N LEU A 130 1.84 2.08 -21.44
CA LEU A 130 2.55 2.22 -20.17
C LEU A 130 2.16 3.53 -19.47
N GLN A 131 2.35 3.58 -18.16
CA GLN A 131 2.30 4.83 -17.40
C GLN A 131 3.42 5.77 -17.90
N GLU A 132 3.15 7.08 -17.94
CA GLU A 132 4.05 8.08 -18.49
C GLU A 132 5.44 8.06 -17.84
N GLU A 133 5.50 7.92 -16.51
CA GLU A 133 6.75 7.84 -15.77
C GLU A 133 7.57 6.58 -16.09
N VAL A 134 6.90 5.46 -16.37
CA VAL A 134 7.53 4.22 -16.81
C VAL A 134 8.08 4.38 -18.22
N ALA A 135 7.28 4.93 -19.14
CA ALA A 135 7.70 5.19 -20.51
C ALA A 135 8.90 6.14 -20.57
N ASN A 136 8.91 7.20 -19.76
CA ASN A 136 10.01 8.16 -19.67
C ASN A 136 11.30 7.50 -19.16
N LYS A 137 11.22 6.64 -18.15
CA LYS A 137 12.38 5.91 -17.63
C LYS A 137 12.94 4.92 -18.64
N LEU A 138 12.10 4.22 -19.38
CA LEU A 138 12.53 3.29 -20.42
C LEU A 138 13.13 4.01 -21.63
N ALA A 139 12.72 5.25 -21.92
CA ALA A 139 13.29 6.05 -22.99
C ALA A 139 14.81 6.23 -22.84
N GLU A 140 15.31 6.39 -21.61
CA GLU A 140 16.77 6.47 -21.34
C GLU A 140 17.52 5.22 -21.78
N TRP A 141 16.92 4.03 -21.59
CA TRP A 141 17.51 2.76 -22.02
C TRP A 141 17.47 2.60 -23.54
N LEU A 142 16.34 2.97 -24.13
CA LEU A 142 16.18 2.94 -25.59
C LEU A 142 17.15 3.90 -26.29
N GLU A 143 17.40 5.08 -25.73
CA GLU A 143 18.38 6.05 -26.25
C GLU A 143 19.82 5.58 -26.09
N SER A 144 20.15 4.85 -25.02
CA SER A 144 21.49 4.28 -24.82
C SER A 144 21.77 3.06 -25.71
N GLY A 145 20.76 2.54 -26.40
CA GLY A 145 20.79 1.33 -27.21
C GLY A 145 20.58 0.05 -26.41
N LEU A 146 19.64 -0.77 -26.86
CA LEU A 146 19.34 -2.06 -26.25
C LEU A 146 20.48 -3.05 -26.45
N LYS A 147 20.64 -3.96 -25.49
CA LYS A 147 21.62 -5.05 -25.55
C LYS A 147 20.91 -6.39 -25.75
N GLU A 148 21.64 -7.35 -26.31
CA GLU A 148 21.14 -8.73 -26.38
C GLU A 148 20.95 -9.30 -24.98
N TRP A 149 19.93 -10.11 -24.82
CA TRP A 149 19.53 -10.67 -23.55
C TRP A 149 19.85 -12.16 -23.48
N ASP A 150 20.62 -12.57 -22.48
CA ASP A 150 20.99 -13.98 -22.24
C ASP A 150 19.77 -14.75 -21.69
N ILE A 151 19.24 -15.63 -22.52
CA ILE A 151 18.07 -16.45 -22.25
C ILE A 151 18.38 -17.87 -21.82
N SER A 152 19.65 -18.21 -21.61
CA SER A 152 20.09 -19.56 -21.28
C SER A 152 20.72 -19.67 -19.89
N ARG A 153 20.61 -20.85 -19.29
CA ARG A 153 21.29 -21.20 -18.03
C ARG A 153 21.84 -22.61 -18.15
N ASP A 154 23.02 -22.83 -17.56
CA ASP A 154 23.67 -24.14 -17.51
C ASP A 154 23.03 -25.04 -16.45
N ALA A 155 23.01 -26.36 -16.71
CA ALA A 155 22.66 -27.35 -15.72
C ALA A 155 23.62 -27.30 -14.49
N PRO A 156 23.13 -27.61 -13.26
CA PRO A 156 21.76 -27.91 -12.87
C PRO A 156 20.92 -26.64 -12.70
N TYR A 157 19.80 -26.54 -13.38
CA TYR A 157 18.90 -25.40 -13.30
C TYR A 157 17.45 -25.89 -13.32
N PHE A 158 16.58 -25.29 -12.52
CA PHE A 158 15.16 -25.57 -12.54
C PHE A 158 14.47 -24.77 -13.65
N GLY A 159 13.87 -25.46 -14.60
CA GLY A 159 13.21 -24.86 -15.76
C GLY A 159 13.07 -25.87 -16.89
N PHE A 160 12.69 -25.39 -18.06
CA PHE A 160 12.59 -26.20 -19.28
C PHE A 160 13.90 -26.16 -20.05
N GLU A 161 14.31 -27.34 -20.56
CA GLU A 161 15.49 -27.43 -21.41
C GLU A 161 15.24 -26.74 -22.77
N ILE A 162 16.23 -26.02 -23.26
CA ILE A 162 16.15 -25.35 -24.56
C ILE A 162 16.17 -26.42 -25.66
N PRO A 163 15.20 -26.42 -26.60
CA PRO A 163 15.22 -27.32 -27.73
C PRO A 163 16.55 -27.20 -28.50
N ASP A 164 17.12 -28.32 -28.91
CA ASP A 164 18.39 -28.41 -29.66
C ASP A 164 19.63 -27.96 -28.87
N ALA A 165 19.55 -27.74 -27.57
CA ALA A 165 20.64 -27.31 -26.70
C ALA A 165 20.74 -28.17 -25.43
N PRO A 166 21.16 -29.45 -25.49
CA PRO A 166 21.20 -30.34 -24.34
C PRO A 166 22.01 -29.77 -23.17
N GLY A 167 21.41 -29.83 -21.94
CA GLY A 167 21.99 -29.27 -20.73
C GLY A 167 21.88 -27.74 -20.58
N LYS A 168 21.13 -27.08 -21.45
CA LYS A 168 20.80 -25.68 -21.38
C LYS A 168 19.32 -25.48 -21.09
N TYR A 169 19.02 -24.61 -20.16
CA TYR A 169 17.67 -24.34 -19.68
C TYR A 169 17.29 -22.90 -19.99
N PHE A 170 16.00 -22.65 -20.21
CA PHE A 170 15.51 -21.30 -20.34
C PHE A 170 15.73 -20.50 -19.05
N TYR A 171 16.19 -19.28 -19.19
CA TYR A 171 16.21 -18.32 -18.09
C TYR A 171 14.77 -18.01 -17.67
N VAL A 172 14.52 -17.96 -16.38
CA VAL A 172 13.17 -17.80 -15.79
C VAL A 172 12.35 -16.65 -16.38
N TRP A 173 12.97 -15.56 -16.80
CA TRP A 173 12.25 -14.44 -17.40
C TRP A 173 11.91 -14.63 -18.89
N LEU A 174 12.31 -15.74 -19.51
CA LEU A 174 11.76 -16.15 -20.79
C LEU A 174 10.42 -16.88 -20.58
N ASP A 175 10.40 -17.92 -19.73
CA ASP A 175 9.24 -18.79 -19.56
C ASP A 175 8.21 -18.27 -18.56
N ALA A 176 8.59 -17.41 -17.61
CA ALA A 176 7.68 -16.86 -16.61
C ALA A 176 6.54 -15.99 -17.20
N PRO A 177 6.80 -15.02 -18.11
CA PRO A 177 5.70 -14.28 -18.76
C PRO A 177 4.83 -15.16 -19.65
N ILE A 178 5.39 -16.22 -20.26
CA ILE A 178 4.63 -17.19 -21.05
C ILE A 178 3.61 -17.93 -20.17
N GLY A 179 3.86 -18.01 -18.87
CA GLY A 179 2.92 -18.54 -17.86
C GLY A 179 1.55 -17.87 -17.89
N TYR A 180 1.44 -16.61 -18.29
CA TYR A 180 0.13 -15.94 -18.47
C TYR A 180 -0.66 -16.57 -19.61
N MET A 181 0.02 -16.84 -20.72
CA MET A 181 -0.58 -17.55 -21.86
C MET A 181 -0.94 -18.98 -21.49
N ALA A 182 -0.03 -19.68 -20.81
CA ALA A 182 -0.22 -21.07 -20.39
C ALA A 182 -1.41 -21.22 -19.43
N SER A 183 -1.57 -20.31 -18.47
CA SER A 183 -2.71 -20.30 -17.56
C SER A 183 -4.01 -20.08 -18.32
N PHE A 184 -4.05 -19.13 -19.26
CA PHE A 184 -5.24 -18.88 -20.05
C PHE A 184 -5.54 -20.03 -21.03
N LYS A 185 -4.51 -20.64 -21.62
CA LYS A 185 -4.65 -21.84 -22.46
C LYS A 185 -5.28 -23.00 -21.68
N ASN A 186 -4.78 -23.23 -20.46
CA ASN A 186 -5.35 -24.25 -19.57
C ASN A 186 -6.82 -23.97 -19.24
N LEU A 187 -7.20 -22.72 -19.00
CA LEU A 187 -8.59 -22.33 -18.80
C LEU A 187 -9.44 -22.59 -20.05
N CYS A 188 -8.98 -22.16 -21.23
CA CYS A 188 -9.71 -22.38 -22.49
C CYS A 188 -9.94 -23.88 -22.78
N ASP A 189 -8.96 -24.73 -22.43
CA ASP A 189 -9.05 -26.16 -22.66
C ASP A 189 -9.92 -26.89 -21.60
N SER A 190 -10.26 -26.24 -20.49
CA SER A 190 -11.14 -26.77 -19.44
C SER A 190 -12.60 -26.87 -19.89
N GLU A 191 -13.39 -27.66 -19.16
CA GLU A 191 -14.84 -27.73 -19.41
C GLU A 191 -15.53 -26.38 -19.13
N GLU A 192 -15.05 -25.65 -18.15
CA GLU A 192 -15.58 -24.33 -17.79
C GLU A 192 -15.27 -23.28 -18.87
N GLY A 193 -14.04 -23.19 -19.34
CA GLY A 193 -13.64 -22.29 -20.41
C GLY A 193 -14.40 -22.57 -21.72
N LYS A 194 -14.55 -23.85 -22.08
CA LYS A 194 -15.35 -24.26 -23.24
C LYS A 194 -16.83 -23.89 -23.10
N ALA A 195 -17.39 -24.05 -21.92
CA ALA A 195 -18.77 -23.66 -21.64
C ALA A 195 -19.00 -22.13 -21.73
N GLN A 196 -17.99 -21.37 -21.42
CA GLN A 196 -17.98 -19.89 -21.57
C GLN A 196 -17.65 -19.45 -22.99
N GLY A 197 -17.22 -20.34 -23.88
CA GLY A 197 -16.83 -20.03 -25.26
C GLY A 197 -15.51 -19.29 -25.36
N LEU A 198 -14.59 -19.49 -24.40
CA LEU A 198 -13.28 -18.85 -24.41
C LEU A 198 -12.40 -19.44 -25.51
N ASP A 199 -11.78 -18.58 -26.30
CA ASP A 199 -10.83 -18.93 -27.35
C ASP A 199 -9.47 -18.29 -27.09
N PHE A 200 -8.42 -19.12 -27.01
CA PHE A 200 -7.07 -18.65 -26.79
C PHE A 200 -6.58 -17.69 -27.87
N ASP A 201 -6.88 -17.96 -29.12
CA ASP A 201 -6.41 -17.16 -30.26
C ASP A 201 -7.08 -15.77 -30.30
N GLU A 202 -8.31 -15.62 -29.86
CA GLU A 202 -8.97 -14.30 -29.73
C GLU A 202 -8.22 -13.34 -28.78
N TYR A 203 -7.51 -13.88 -27.81
CA TYR A 203 -6.78 -13.07 -26.82
C TYR A 203 -5.31 -12.89 -27.19
N TRP A 204 -4.68 -13.87 -27.81
CA TRP A 204 -3.23 -13.88 -28.02
C TRP A 204 -2.75 -13.79 -29.47
N LYS A 205 -3.65 -13.86 -30.46
CA LYS A 205 -3.32 -13.62 -31.86
C LYS A 205 -3.93 -12.33 -32.36
N LEU A 206 -3.34 -11.73 -33.37
CA LEU A 206 -3.96 -10.61 -34.08
C LEU A 206 -5.12 -11.10 -34.95
N GLY A 207 -6.23 -10.38 -34.92
CA GLY A 207 -7.34 -10.63 -35.80
C GLY A 207 -6.95 -10.45 -37.28
N PRO A 208 -7.79 -10.93 -38.25
CA PRO A 208 -7.50 -10.86 -39.68
C PRO A 208 -7.29 -9.42 -40.19
N ASP A 209 -7.87 -8.44 -39.52
CA ASP A 209 -7.80 -7.01 -39.81
C ASP A 209 -6.68 -6.30 -39.02
N GLY A 210 -5.96 -7.04 -38.16
CA GLY A 210 -4.94 -6.53 -37.26
C GLY A 210 -5.50 -5.92 -35.99
N GLU A 211 -6.83 -5.96 -35.77
CA GLU A 211 -7.50 -5.47 -34.56
C GLU A 211 -7.97 -6.63 -33.68
N ASN A 212 -8.14 -6.37 -32.40
CA ASN A 212 -8.67 -7.33 -31.43
C ASN A 212 -9.82 -6.69 -30.65
N SER A 213 -10.90 -7.45 -30.48
CA SER A 213 -12.03 -7.08 -29.62
C SER A 213 -11.77 -7.34 -28.13
N THR A 214 -10.74 -8.13 -27.83
CA THR A 214 -10.32 -8.51 -26.47
C THR A 214 -9.17 -7.64 -25.95
N GLU A 215 -9.00 -7.63 -24.65
CA GLU A 215 -7.95 -6.85 -23.97
C GLU A 215 -7.11 -7.75 -23.08
N VAL A 216 -5.79 -7.46 -23.00
CA VAL A 216 -4.84 -8.15 -22.10
C VAL A 216 -4.10 -7.11 -21.29
N TYR A 217 -4.30 -7.12 -19.98
CA TYR A 217 -3.68 -6.21 -19.05
C TYR A 217 -2.72 -6.95 -18.12
N HIS A 218 -1.54 -6.40 -17.90
CA HIS A 218 -0.59 -6.89 -16.91
C HIS A 218 -0.50 -5.91 -15.74
N PHE A 219 -0.69 -6.41 -14.51
CA PHE A 219 -0.44 -5.66 -13.29
C PHE A 219 0.82 -6.22 -12.62
N ILE A 220 1.85 -5.40 -12.49
CA ILE A 220 3.19 -5.85 -12.07
C ILE A 220 3.81 -4.95 -11.01
N GLY A 221 4.78 -5.49 -10.25
CA GLY A 221 5.68 -4.68 -9.44
C GLY A 221 6.69 -3.91 -10.30
N LYS A 222 7.13 -2.75 -9.83
CA LYS A 222 8.08 -1.91 -10.55
C LYS A 222 9.45 -2.55 -10.81
N ASP A 223 9.80 -3.60 -10.07
CA ASP A 223 11.06 -4.35 -10.19
C ASP A 223 11.14 -5.20 -11.46
N ILE A 224 10.01 -5.51 -12.08
CA ILE A 224 9.94 -6.35 -13.28
C ILE A 224 9.48 -5.60 -14.54
N ILE A 225 9.50 -4.26 -14.49
CA ILE A 225 9.11 -3.40 -15.63
C ILE A 225 9.90 -3.77 -16.90
N ASN A 226 11.21 -3.95 -16.80
CA ASN A 226 12.05 -4.22 -17.97
C ASN A 226 11.64 -5.51 -18.68
N PHE A 227 11.26 -6.54 -17.91
CA PHE A 227 10.83 -7.82 -18.47
C PHE A 227 9.49 -7.72 -19.20
N HIS A 228 8.55 -6.95 -18.66
CA HIS A 228 7.19 -6.82 -19.20
C HIS A 228 7.04 -5.71 -20.25
N ALA A 229 7.92 -4.72 -20.25
CA ALA A 229 7.83 -3.58 -21.16
C ALA A 229 8.89 -3.57 -22.28
N LEU A 230 9.91 -4.44 -22.23
CA LEU A 230 10.90 -4.59 -23.29
C LEU A 230 10.97 -6.03 -23.81
N PHE A 231 11.32 -7.00 -22.97
CA PHE A 231 11.53 -8.38 -23.40
C PHE A 231 10.26 -9.07 -23.86
N TRP A 232 9.21 -8.99 -23.05
CA TRP A 232 7.94 -9.66 -23.32
C TRP A 232 7.27 -9.20 -24.63
N PRO A 233 7.05 -7.90 -24.87
CA PRO A 233 6.47 -7.45 -26.14
C PRO A 233 7.35 -7.76 -27.36
N ALA A 234 8.69 -7.73 -27.22
CA ALA A 234 9.61 -8.12 -28.28
C ALA A 234 9.49 -9.61 -28.64
N MET A 235 9.43 -10.50 -27.64
CA MET A 235 9.28 -11.93 -27.86
C MET A 235 7.92 -12.27 -28.50
N LEU A 236 6.84 -11.64 -28.01
CA LEU A 236 5.49 -11.82 -28.59
C LEU A 236 5.48 -11.41 -30.06
N THR A 237 6.03 -10.23 -30.38
CA THR A 237 6.14 -9.74 -31.76
C THR A 237 7.00 -10.67 -32.63
N ALA A 238 8.12 -11.15 -32.12
CA ALA A 238 8.96 -12.12 -32.81
C ALA A 238 8.24 -13.42 -33.13
N ALA A 239 7.32 -13.85 -32.29
CA ALA A 239 6.57 -15.10 -32.43
C ALA A 239 5.16 -14.93 -33.03
N ASP A 240 4.84 -13.78 -33.64
CA ASP A 240 3.54 -13.46 -34.25
C ASP A 240 2.36 -13.52 -33.25
N TYR A 241 2.64 -13.21 -31.99
CA TYR A 241 1.63 -12.99 -30.97
C TYR A 241 1.34 -11.50 -30.80
N ARG A 242 0.12 -11.16 -30.33
CA ARG A 242 -0.19 -9.78 -29.99
C ARG A 242 0.48 -9.37 -28.69
N THR A 243 0.80 -8.10 -28.58
CA THR A 243 1.32 -7.51 -27.34
C THR A 243 0.18 -7.18 -26.36
N PRO A 244 0.47 -7.03 -25.06
CA PRO A 244 -0.52 -6.58 -24.09
C PRO A 244 -1.16 -5.25 -24.48
N THR A 245 -2.44 -5.08 -24.16
CA THR A 245 -3.17 -3.80 -24.29
C THR A 245 -2.52 -2.72 -23.43
N ALA A 246 -2.17 -3.08 -22.19
CA ALA A 246 -1.35 -2.22 -21.33
C ALA A 246 -0.65 -3.01 -20.23
N VAL A 247 0.43 -2.41 -19.69
CA VAL A 247 1.18 -2.90 -18.53
C VAL A 247 1.16 -1.82 -17.46
N PHE A 248 0.61 -2.14 -16.29
CA PHE A 248 0.49 -1.25 -15.16
C PHE A 248 1.42 -1.68 -14.03
N ALA A 249 2.41 -0.84 -13.74
CA ALA A 249 3.35 -1.06 -12.66
C ALA A 249 2.88 -0.36 -11.38
N HIS A 250 3.15 -0.95 -10.24
CA HIS A 250 2.95 -0.35 -8.93
C HIS A 250 4.25 -0.38 -8.10
N GLY A 251 4.33 0.52 -7.11
CA GLY A 251 5.45 0.58 -6.17
C GLY A 251 5.46 -0.54 -5.15
N PHE A 252 6.45 -0.52 -4.27
CA PHE A 252 6.57 -1.48 -3.17
C PHE A 252 5.73 -1.05 -1.97
N VAL A 253 5.41 -2.03 -1.12
CA VAL A 253 4.82 -1.78 0.20
C VAL A 253 5.94 -1.72 1.23
N THR A 254 6.01 -0.61 1.97
CA THR A 254 6.79 -0.51 3.20
C THR A 254 5.91 -0.73 4.43
N VAL A 255 6.49 -1.03 5.57
CA VAL A 255 5.78 -1.17 6.84
C VAL A 255 6.39 -0.21 7.86
N ASN A 256 5.61 0.77 8.30
CA ASN A 256 6.07 1.86 9.18
C ASN A 256 7.34 2.56 8.65
N GLY A 257 7.38 2.83 7.35
CA GLY A 257 8.51 3.48 6.66
C GLY A 257 9.70 2.57 6.35
N GLU A 258 9.66 1.30 6.75
CA GLU A 258 10.75 0.36 6.49
C GLU A 258 10.40 -0.64 5.38
N LYS A 259 11.39 -0.97 4.55
CA LYS A 259 11.24 -2.03 3.55
C LYS A 259 10.93 -3.37 4.24
N MET A 260 9.96 -4.11 3.72
CA MET A 260 9.68 -5.46 4.20
C MET A 260 10.93 -6.34 4.11
N SER A 261 11.37 -6.86 5.23
CA SER A 261 12.57 -7.70 5.33
C SER A 261 12.36 -8.82 6.36
N LYS A 262 12.65 -10.06 5.96
CA LYS A 262 12.62 -11.20 6.88
C LYS A 262 13.67 -11.04 7.99
N SER A 263 14.87 -10.56 7.66
CA SER A 263 15.96 -10.37 8.62
C SER A 263 15.71 -9.27 9.64
N ARG A 264 14.86 -8.28 9.31
CA ARG A 264 14.50 -7.17 10.21
C ARG A 264 13.19 -7.41 10.97
N GLY A 265 12.46 -8.50 10.67
CA GLY A 265 11.16 -8.77 11.30
C GLY A 265 10.02 -7.83 10.87
N THR A 266 10.20 -7.07 9.77
CA THR A 266 9.18 -6.18 9.20
C THR A 266 8.34 -6.87 8.13
N PHE A 267 8.56 -8.16 7.88
CA PHE A 267 7.83 -8.95 6.89
C PHE A 267 6.56 -9.53 7.51
N ILE A 268 5.39 -9.20 6.95
CA ILE A 268 4.09 -9.72 7.38
C ILE A 268 3.62 -10.77 6.35
N LYS A 269 3.43 -12.01 6.79
CA LYS A 269 2.85 -13.07 5.96
C LYS A 269 1.34 -12.87 5.80
N GLY A 270 0.81 -13.12 4.60
CA GLY A 270 -0.64 -13.05 4.37
C GLY A 270 -1.43 -13.96 5.33
N ARG A 271 -0.97 -15.20 5.56
CA ARG A 271 -1.62 -16.11 6.49
C ARG A 271 -1.66 -15.58 7.92
N THR A 272 -0.57 -15.02 8.41
CA THR A 272 -0.51 -14.44 9.75
C THR A 272 -1.50 -13.28 9.91
N PHE A 273 -1.61 -12.41 8.88
CA PHE A 273 -2.63 -11.36 8.88
C PHE A 273 -4.05 -11.95 9.01
N LEU A 274 -4.38 -12.97 8.22
CA LEU A 274 -5.71 -13.61 8.21
C LEU A 274 -6.05 -14.32 9.51
N ASN A 275 -5.06 -14.74 10.30
CA ASN A 275 -5.29 -15.35 11.61
C ASN A 275 -5.84 -14.36 12.66
N HIS A 276 -5.58 -13.05 12.49
CA HIS A 276 -5.87 -12.04 13.50
C HIS A 276 -6.86 -10.97 13.07
N LEU A 277 -6.95 -10.67 11.76
CA LEU A 277 -7.77 -9.59 11.24
C LEU A 277 -8.58 -10.02 10.01
N ASP A 278 -9.78 -9.41 9.89
CA ASP A 278 -10.62 -9.57 8.71
C ASP A 278 -9.93 -8.97 7.47
N PRO A 279 -9.84 -9.71 6.36
CA PRO A 279 -9.19 -9.27 5.11
C PRO A 279 -9.78 -7.97 4.55
N THR A 280 -11.05 -7.68 4.82
CA THR A 280 -11.76 -6.45 4.43
C THR A 280 -10.97 -5.19 4.80
N TYR A 281 -10.31 -5.18 5.97
CA TYR A 281 -9.55 -4.02 6.43
C TYR A 281 -8.33 -3.75 5.54
N LEU A 282 -7.56 -4.77 5.18
CA LEU A 282 -6.37 -4.61 4.35
C LEU A 282 -6.73 -4.25 2.91
N ARG A 283 -7.76 -4.88 2.36
CA ARG A 283 -8.28 -4.56 1.02
C ARG A 283 -8.68 -3.10 0.92
N TYR A 284 -9.46 -2.60 1.88
CA TYR A 284 -9.85 -1.19 1.93
C TYR A 284 -8.65 -0.26 2.07
N TYR A 285 -7.75 -0.57 3.00
CA TYR A 285 -6.58 0.29 3.25
C TYR A 285 -5.70 0.41 2.02
N PHE A 286 -5.46 -0.69 1.33
CA PHE A 286 -4.69 -0.68 0.08
C PHE A 286 -5.41 0.14 -1.01
N ALA A 287 -6.70 -0.08 -1.22
CA ALA A 287 -7.46 0.72 -2.17
C ALA A 287 -7.43 2.23 -1.84
N ALA A 288 -7.45 2.59 -0.54
CA ALA A 288 -7.38 3.97 -0.10
C ALA A 288 -5.98 4.62 -0.23
N LYS A 289 -4.93 3.82 -0.49
CA LYS A 289 -3.54 4.29 -0.68
C LYS A 289 -3.09 4.21 -2.13
N LEU A 290 -3.54 3.22 -2.88
CA LEU A 290 -3.10 2.97 -4.25
C LEU A 290 -3.57 4.05 -5.21
N SER A 291 -2.67 4.47 -6.08
CA SER A 291 -2.91 5.37 -7.20
C SER A 291 -2.49 4.71 -8.51
N ASN A 292 -2.64 5.41 -9.62
CA ASN A 292 -2.16 4.97 -10.93
C ASN A 292 -0.66 5.25 -11.17
N LYS A 293 0.08 5.63 -10.12
CA LYS A 293 1.52 5.91 -10.15
C LYS A 293 2.35 4.74 -9.64
N VAL A 294 3.66 4.82 -9.85
CA VAL A 294 4.64 3.79 -9.47
C VAL A 294 5.27 4.06 -8.10
N ASP A 295 4.67 4.98 -7.33
CA ASP A 295 5.17 5.35 -6.00
C ASP A 295 5.04 4.21 -4.99
N ASP A 296 6.03 4.08 -4.11
CA ASP A 296 5.92 3.20 -2.96
C ASP A 296 4.88 3.73 -1.98
N PHE A 297 4.18 2.85 -1.29
CA PHE A 297 3.26 3.27 -0.25
C PHE A 297 3.53 2.56 1.08
N ASP A 298 3.25 3.26 2.17
CA ASP A 298 3.51 2.78 3.50
C ASP A 298 2.26 2.19 4.16
N LEU A 299 2.39 0.95 4.63
CA LEU A 299 1.47 0.35 5.58
C LEU A 299 1.84 0.84 6.99
N ASN A 300 1.42 2.07 7.31
CA ASN A 300 1.51 2.56 8.67
C ASN A 300 0.42 1.90 9.52
N LEU A 301 0.82 1.13 10.51
CA LEU A 301 -0.09 0.27 11.26
C LEU A 301 -1.07 1.04 12.15
N GLU A 302 -0.69 2.22 12.65
CA GLU A 302 -1.60 3.09 13.42
C GLU A 302 -2.63 3.76 12.51
N ASP A 303 -2.19 4.35 11.37
CA ASP A 303 -3.06 4.93 10.35
C ASP A 303 -4.03 3.86 9.81
N PHE A 304 -3.55 2.63 9.61
CA PHE A 304 -4.37 1.49 9.20
C PHE A 304 -5.55 1.27 10.16
N VAL A 305 -5.30 1.08 11.44
CA VAL A 305 -6.36 0.86 12.44
C VAL A 305 -7.28 2.07 12.55
N GLN A 306 -6.74 3.28 12.55
CA GLN A 306 -7.53 4.50 12.62
C GLN A 306 -8.44 4.64 11.40
N ARG A 307 -7.91 4.46 10.19
CA ARG A 307 -8.62 4.64 8.92
C ARG A 307 -9.74 3.64 8.75
N VAL A 308 -9.47 2.34 8.93
CA VAL A 308 -10.51 1.31 8.77
C VAL A 308 -11.66 1.47 9.78
N ASN A 309 -11.35 1.86 11.01
CA ASN A 309 -12.36 2.15 12.02
C ASN A 309 -13.17 3.40 11.69
N SER A 310 -12.52 4.47 11.22
CA SER A 310 -13.19 5.71 10.83
C SER A 310 -14.11 5.48 9.63
N ASP A 311 -13.57 4.97 8.56
CA ASP A 311 -14.25 4.93 7.27
C ASP A 311 -15.24 3.76 7.17
N LEU A 312 -14.83 2.54 7.54
CA LEU A 312 -15.69 1.38 7.40
C LEU A 312 -16.68 1.24 8.55
N VAL A 313 -16.22 1.32 9.81
CA VAL A 313 -17.07 1.03 10.96
C VAL A 313 -17.92 2.24 11.33
N ASN A 314 -17.30 3.42 11.50
CA ASN A 314 -17.99 4.61 12.00
C ASN A 314 -18.78 5.35 10.91
N LYS A 315 -18.41 5.27 9.65
CA LYS A 315 -19.13 5.91 8.55
C LYS A 315 -20.00 4.91 7.80
N LEU A 316 -19.41 3.95 7.09
CA LEU A 316 -20.11 3.10 6.13
C LEU A 316 -21.14 2.17 6.79
N VAL A 317 -20.69 1.23 7.62
CA VAL A 317 -21.58 0.24 8.25
C VAL A 317 -22.53 0.89 9.24
N ASN A 318 -22.16 2.01 9.82
CA ASN A 318 -22.98 2.78 10.75
C ASN A 318 -24.30 3.27 10.13
N ILE A 319 -24.31 3.59 8.82
CA ILE A 319 -25.53 3.97 8.09
C ILE A 319 -26.60 2.88 8.24
N ALA A 320 -26.27 1.66 7.85
CA ALA A 320 -27.20 0.53 7.94
C ALA A 320 -27.53 0.13 9.37
N SER A 321 -26.57 0.18 10.31
CA SER A 321 -26.81 -0.19 11.70
C SER A 321 -27.74 0.77 12.44
N ARG A 322 -27.71 2.06 12.10
CA ARG A 322 -28.56 3.10 12.71
C ARG A 322 -29.97 3.15 12.13
N THR A 323 -30.19 2.62 10.92
CA THR A 323 -31.44 2.78 10.17
C THR A 323 -32.20 1.47 9.94
N GLY A 324 -31.49 0.38 9.64
CA GLY A 324 -32.10 -0.90 9.27
C GLY A 324 -33.04 -1.50 10.33
N ASN A 325 -32.70 -1.35 11.60
CA ASN A 325 -33.56 -1.88 12.68
C ASN A 325 -34.88 -1.15 12.85
N PHE A 326 -34.99 0.13 12.46
CA PHE A 326 -36.27 0.85 12.49
C PHE A 326 -37.22 0.29 11.44
N VAL A 327 -36.73 0.13 10.20
CA VAL A 327 -37.54 -0.46 9.11
C VAL A 327 -37.95 -1.90 9.45
N PHE A 328 -36.99 -2.71 9.92
CA PHE A 328 -37.29 -4.12 10.24
C PHE A 328 -38.35 -4.28 11.33
N LYS A 329 -38.27 -3.50 12.38
CA LYS A 329 -39.31 -3.50 13.48
C LYS A 329 -40.68 -3.00 13.04
N ALA A 330 -40.71 -2.16 12.03
CA ALA A 330 -41.95 -1.61 11.46
C ALA A 330 -42.59 -2.52 10.39
N GLY A 331 -42.16 -3.74 10.28
CA GLY A 331 -42.67 -4.74 9.30
C GLY A 331 -41.70 -5.21 8.27
N GLY A 332 -40.45 -4.69 8.28
CA GLY A 332 -39.36 -5.16 7.40
C GLY A 332 -39.48 -4.72 5.94
N LYS A 333 -40.22 -3.65 5.66
CA LYS A 333 -40.47 -3.18 4.31
C LYS A 333 -40.10 -1.70 4.15
N LEU A 334 -39.36 -1.36 3.10
CA LEU A 334 -39.04 0.03 2.76
C LEU A 334 -40.30 0.83 2.38
N SER A 335 -40.24 2.14 2.49
CA SER A 335 -41.31 3.05 2.05
C SER A 335 -41.70 2.80 0.59
N ALA A 336 -42.99 2.99 0.29
CA ALA A 336 -43.49 2.91 -1.07
C ALA A 336 -43.02 4.07 -1.98
N THR A 337 -42.50 5.15 -1.36
CA THR A 337 -41.97 6.33 -2.09
C THR A 337 -40.62 6.72 -1.53
N CYS A 338 -39.77 7.31 -2.38
CA CYS A 338 -38.52 7.95 -1.97
C CYS A 338 -38.76 9.45 -1.77
N ILE A 339 -38.61 9.95 -0.53
CA ILE A 339 -38.86 11.36 -0.20
C ILE A 339 -37.69 12.29 -0.54
N GLU A 340 -36.53 11.75 -0.91
CA GLU A 340 -35.31 12.51 -1.24
C GLU A 340 -34.73 11.98 -2.58
N GLU A 341 -35.57 11.93 -3.61
CA GLU A 341 -35.18 11.40 -4.92
C GLU A 341 -33.97 12.09 -5.53
N GLU A 342 -33.87 13.44 -5.39
CA GLU A 342 -32.73 14.21 -5.88
C GLU A 342 -31.42 13.81 -5.19
N MET A 343 -31.45 13.52 -3.90
CA MET A 343 -30.27 13.06 -3.16
C MET A 343 -29.86 11.65 -3.62
N VAL A 344 -30.79 10.72 -3.78
CA VAL A 344 -30.50 9.37 -4.26
C VAL A 344 -29.98 9.43 -5.70
N GLN A 345 -30.60 10.29 -6.55
CA GLN A 345 -30.13 10.49 -7.93
C GLN A 345 -28.71 11.03 -7.98
N HIS A 346 -28.35 11.98 -7.12
CA HIS A 346 -26.97 12.46 -7.01
C HIS A 346 -25.98 11.32 -6.71
N PHE A 347 -26.33 10.39 -5.79
CA PHE A 347 -25.46 9.22 -5.53
C PHE A 347 -25.38 8.29 -6.74
N ILE A 348 -26.47 8.12 -7.49
CA ILE A 348 -26.47 7.33 -8.73
C ILE A 348 -25.54 7.96 -9.78
N ASP A 349 -25.62 9.28 -9.98
CA ASP A 349 -24.83 10.02 -10.98
C ASP A 349 -23.33 9.98 -10.64
N GLN A 350 -22.97 10.03 -9.35
CA GLN A 350 -21.58 9.89 -8.93
C GLN A 350 -20.97 8.52 -9.27
N GLY A 351 -21.81 7.53 -9.56
CA GLY A 351 -21.36 6.22 -10.03
C GLY A 351 -20.52 6.28 -11.29
N ASP A 352 -20.83 7.16 -12.24
CA ASP A 352 -20.05 7.29 -13.47
C ASP A 352 -18.65 7.90 -13.20
N VAL A 353 -18.58 8.89 -12.32
CA VAL A 353 -17.31 9.48 -11.87
C VAL A 353 -16.45 8.43 -11.17
N ILE A 354 -17.05 7.63 -10.28
CA ILE A 354 -16.34 6.59 -9.53
C ILE A 354 -15.89 5.46 -10.48
N ALA A 355 -16.70 5.11 -11.48
CA ALA A 355 -16.33 4.14 -12.50
C ALA A 355 -15.09 4.59 -13.28
N GLU A 356 -15.06 5.85 -13.72
CA GLU A 356 -13.89 6.42 -14.41
C GLU A 356 -12.63 6.40 -13.54
N LEU A 357 -12.76 6.69 -12.24
CA LEU A 357 -11.64 6.60 -11.31
C LEU A 357 -11.10 5.16 -11.18
N TYR A 358 -11.98 4.15 -11.15
CA TYR A 358 -11.58 2.75 -11.15
C TYR A 358 -10.89 2.35 -12.46
N GLU A 359 -11.46 2.73 -13.62
CA GLU A 359 -10.88 2.45 -14.95
C GLU A 359 -9.47 3.09 -15.08
N ASN A 360 -9.29 4.29 -14.54
CA ASN A 360 -8.01 4.97 -14.52
C ASN A 360 -7.08 4.51 -13.38
N ARG A 361 -7.45 3.51 -12.60
CA ARG A 361 -6.71 2.95 -11.44
C ARG A 361 -6.40 4.00 -10.36
N GLU A 362 -7.21 5.04 -10.29
CA GLU A 362 -7.14 6.08 -9.26
C GLU A 362 -7.91 5.66 -8.00
N PHE A 363 -7.55 4.49 -7.44
CA PHE A 363 -8.30 3.85 -6.37
C PHE A 363 -8.45 4.73 -5.12
N SER A 364 -7.39 5.43 -4.72
CA SER A 364 -7.44 6.33 -3.56
C SER A 364 -8.42 7.48 -3.74
N LYS A 365 -8.55 8.01 -4.97
CA LYS A 365 -9.56 9.03 -5.28
C LYS A 365 -10.96 8.42 -5.28
N ALA A 366 -11.14 7.23 -5.86
CA ALA A 366 -12.43 6.53 -5.81
C ALA A 366 -12.90 6.30 -4.36
N MET A 367 -12.00 5.81 -3.48
CA MET A 367 -12.32 5.64 -2.05
C MET A 367 -12.70 6.97 -1.39
N LYS A 368 -11.99 8.05 -1.72
CA LYS A 368 -12.29 9.38 -1.18
C LYS A 368 -13.67 9.88 -1.60
N GLU A 369 -14.02 9.73 -2.89
CA GLU A 369 -15.35 10.12 -3.38
C GLU A 369 -16.46 9.30 -2.71
N ILE A 370 -16.29 7.99 -2.59
CA ILE A 370 -17.26 7.12 -1.91
C ILE A 370 -17.41 7.52 -0.43
N MET A 371 -16.30 7.84 0.27
CA MET A 371 -16.36 8.27 1.67
C MET A 371 -16.97 9.67 1.84
N THR A 372 -16.83 10.55 0.85
CA THR A 372 -17.53 11.85 0.82
C THR A 372 -19.04 11.66 0.71
N LEU A 373 -19.49 10.75 -0.14
CA LEU A 373 -20.90 10.37 -0.21
C LEU A 373 -21.38 9.72 1.10
N ALA A 374 -20.55 8.90 1.75
CA ALA A 374 -20.89 8.30 3.05
C ALA A 374 -21.02 9.36 4.16
N ASP A 375 -20.20 10.41 4.15
CA ASP A 375 -20.35 11.56 5.05
C ASP A 375 -21.70 12.25 4.82
N ARG A 376 -22.07 12.51 3.57
CA ARG A 376 -23.36 13.12 3.20
C ARG A 376 -24.57 12.28 3.66
N ALA A 377 -24.48 10.94 3.52
CA ALA A 377 -25.53 10.05 4.04
C ALA A 377 -25.63 10.10 5.57
N ASN A 378 -24.51 10.17 6.28
CA ASN A 378 -24.50 10.30 7.74
C ASN A 378 -25.02 11.67 8.22
N GLU A 379 -24.71 12.77 7.50
CA GLU A 379 -25.26 14.10 7.75
C GLU A 379 -26.80 14.08 7.65
N TYR A 380 -27.34 13.53 6.56
CA TYR A 380 -28.78 13.36 6.37
C TYR A 380 -29.44 12.62 7.55
N ILE A 381 -28.87 11.48 7.95
CA ILE A 381 -29.39 10.70 9.09
C ILE A 381 -29.30 11.49 10.39
N GLN A 382 -28.26 12.29 10.57
CA GLN A 382 -28.10 13.13 11.77
C GLN A 382 -29.07 14.30 11.79
N GLU A 383 -29.29 14.96 10.65
CA GLU A 383 -30.26 16.05 10.50
C GLU A 383 -31.71 15.57 10.77
N LYS A 384 -32.11 14.46 10.15
CA LYS A 384 -33.44 13.88 10.30
C LYS A 384 -33.64 13.22 11.67
N ALA A 385 -32.57 12.74 12.31
CA ALA A 385 -32.56 12.12 13.63
C ALA A 385 -33.69 11.07 13.86
N PRO A 386 -33.78 9.99 13.08
CA PRO A 386 -34.89 9.03 13.14
C PRO A 386 -35.08 8.40 14.53
N TRP A 387 -34.02 8.31 15.35
CA TRP A 387 -34.10 7.87 16.74
C TRP A 387 -34.85 8.85 17.67
N ALA A 388 -34.88 10.14 17.35
CA ALA A 388 -35.66 11.14 18.07
C ALA A 388 -37.12 11.10 17.60
N MET A 389 -37.33 11.11 16.26
CA MET A 389 -38.66 11.00 15.65
C MET A 389 -39.44 9.76 16.12
N ASN A 390 -38.75 8.62 16.26
CA ASN A 390 -39.36 7.36 16.69
C ASN A 390 -39.89 7.38 18.13
N LYS A 391 -39.54 8.39 18.93
CA LYS A 391 -40.08 8.59 20.28
C LYS A 391 -41.38 9.41 20.28
N GLU A 392 -41.69 10.07 19.17
CA GLU A 392 -42.88 10.89 19.01
C GLU A 392 -44.04 10.03 18.47
N GLU A 393 -45.19 10.11 19.10
CA GLU A 393 -46.35 9.34 18.68
C GLU A 393 -46.87 9.83 17.32
N GLY A 394 -47.17 8.90 16.41
CA GLY A 394 -47.69 9.20 15.07
C GLY A 394 -46.65 9.44 13.98
N ARG A 395 -45.34 9.48 14.28
CA ARG A 395 -44.30 9.75 13.29
C ARG A 395 -43.59 8.48 12.74
N GLN A 396 -44.14 7.29 13.00
CA GLN A 396 -43.51 6.03 12.56
C GLN A 396 -43.34 5.93 11.04
N GLN A 397 -44.29 6.46 10.27
CA GLN A 397 -44.20 6.48 8.81
C GLN A 397 -43.04 7.35 8.32
N GLU A 398 -42.84 8.54 8.88
CA GLU A 398 -41.73 9.42 8.59
C GLU A 398 -40.38 8.75 8.92
N VAL A 399 -40.30 8.00 10.01
CA VAL A 399 -39.08 7.22 10.36
C VAL A 399 -38.77 6.19 9.30
N ILE A 400 -39.80 5.45 8.80
CA ILE A 400 -39.60 4.46 7.72
C ILE A 400 -39.11 5.16 6.44
N GLU A 401 -39.71 6.29 6.06
CA GLU A 401 -39.36 7.06 4.88
C GLU A 401 -37.89 7.52 4.94
N VAL A 402 -37.48 8.16 6.03
CA VAL A 402 -36.09 8.61 6.25
C VAL A 402 -35.11 7.45 6.24
N CYS A 403 -35.44 6.35 6.93
CA CYS A 403 -34.56 5.17 6.96
C CYS A 403 -34.50 4.45 5.60
N SER A 404 -35.56 4.48 4.81
CA SER A 404 -35.60 3.93 3.45
C SER A 404 -34.67 4.69 2.50
N VAL A 405 -34.64 6.02 2.60
CA VAL A 405 -33.65 6.84 1.87
C VAL A 405 -32.25 6.45 2.30
N ALA A 406 -31.94 6.42 3.59
CA ALA A 406 -30.62 6.08 4.09
C ALA A 406 -30.13 4.69 3.64
N LEU A 407 -31.03 3.70 3.57
CA LEU A 407 -30.71 2.35 3.08
C LEU A 407 -30.49 2.30 1.58
N ASN A 408 -31.17 3.14 0.77
CA ASN A 408 -30.86 3.31 -0.63
C ASN A 408 -29.48 3.95 -0.83
N LEU A 409 -29.15 5.00 -0.07
CA LEU A 409 -27.80 5.60 -0.10
C LEU A 409 -26.72 4.57 0.30
N PHE A 410 -26.95 3.79 1.34
CA PHE A 410 -26.06 2.71 1.77
C PHE A 410 -25.85 1.67 0.66
N ARG A 411 -26.94 1.24 -0.01
CA ARG A 411 -26.86 0.33 -1.14
C ARG A 411 -25.94 0.87 -2.25
N GLN A 412 -26.09 2.17 -2.60
CA GLN A 412 -25.23 2.79 -3.62
C GLN A 412 -23.77 2.74 -3.22
N LEU A 413 -23.44 3.12 -1.98
CA LEU A 413 -22.07 3.09 -1.48
C LEU A 413 -21.45 1.68 -1.56
N ILE A 414 -22.24 0.65 -1.16
CA ILE A 414 -21.73 -0.73 -1.24
C ILE A 414 -21.62 -1.23 -2.68
N THR A 415 -22.50 -0.80 -3.58
CA THR A 415 -22.36 -1.12 -5.02
C THR A 415 -21.01 -0.62 -5.55
N TYR A 416 -20.61 0.60 -5.17
CA TYR A 416 -19.33 1.18 -5.61
C TYR A 416 -18.13 0.55 -4.90
N LEU A 417 -18.29 0.06 -3.68
CA LEU A 417 -17.25 -0.63 -2.92
C LEU A 417 -17.17 -2.14 -3.20
N ALA A 418 -18.14 -2.74 -3.89
CA ALA A 418 -18.18 -4.19 -4.11
C ALA A 418 -16.89 -4.78 -4.71
N PRO A 419 -16.19 -4.13 -5.66
CA PRO A 419 -14.91 -4.64 -6.16
C PRO A 419 -13.81 -4.69 -5.08
N VAL A 420 -13.86 -3.79 -4.11
CA VAL A 420 -12.88 -3.71 -3.01
C VAL A 420 -13.31 -4.56 -1.81
N LEU A 421 -14.60 -4.56 -1.48
CA LEU A 421 -15.18 -5.17 -0.27
C LEU A 421 -16.24 -6.23 -0.60
N PRO A 422 -15.89 -7.32 -1.29
CA PRO A 422 -16.87 -8.31 -1.76
C PRO A 422 -17.66 -8.97 -0.61
N ASP A 423 -17.06 -9.24 0.55
CA ASP A 423 -17.76 -9.81 1.70
C ASP A 423 -18.83 -8.85 2.28
N ILE A 424 -18.52 -7.56 2.34
CA ILE A 424 -19.52 -6.56 2.76
C ILE A 424 -20.64 -6.45 1.74
N ALA A 425 -20.32 -6.57 0.46
CA ALA A 425 -21.34 -6.59 -0.61
C ALA A 425 -22.28 -7.80 -0.45
N GLU A 426 -21.76 -9.00 -0.19
CA GLU A 426 -22.59 -10.19 0.05
C GLU A 426 -23.43 -10.07 1.33
N LYS A 427 -22.87 -9.56 2.42
CA LYS A 427 -23.63 -9.26 3.65
C LYS A 427 -24.73 -8.23 3.41
N THR A 428 -24.48 -7.25 2.54
CA THR A 428 -25.46 -6.23 2.16
C THR A 428 -26.57 -6.81 1.29
N LYS A 429 -26.25 -7.68 0.32
CA LYS A 429 -27.25 -8.42 -0.47
C LYS A 429 -28.18 -9.20 0.46
N ALA A 430 -27.59 -9.97 1.39
CA ALA A 430 -28.39 -10.73 2.35
C ALA A 430 -29.26 -9.83 3.26
N PHE A 431 -28.74 -8.68 3.70
CA PHE A 431 -29.48 -7.74 4.53
C PHE A 431 -30.62 -7.05 3.78
N LEU A 432 -30.35 -6.53 2.58
CA LEU A 432 -31.34 -5.82 1.77
C LEU A 432 -32.19 -6.77 0.92
N ASN A 433 -32.05 -8.09 1.07
CA ASN A 433 -32.78 -9.10 0.34
C ASN A 433 -32.70 -8.90 -1.21
N LEU A 434 -31.48 -8.77 -1.72
CA LEU A 434 -31.19 -8.52 -3.13
C LEU A 434 -30.63 -9.77 -3.80
N ASP A 435 -31.08 -10.06 -5.01
CA ASP A 435 -30.51 -11.13 -5.84
C ASP A 435 -29.11 -10.73 -6.35
N THR A 436 -28.95 -9.47 -6.74
CA THR A 436 -27.70 -8.92 -7.29
C THR A 436 -27.39 -7.56 -6.70
N LEU A 437 -26.09 -7.27 -6.59
CA LEU A 437 -25.56 -5.94 -6.24
C LEU A 437 -24.49 -5.60 -7.28
N ASN A 438 -24.91 -5.20 -8.46
CA ASN A 438 -24.03 -4.87 -9.57
C ASN A 438 -24.18 -3.41 -10.00
N TRP A 439 -23.23 -2.93 -10.78
CA TRP A 439 -23.18 -1.54 -11.25
C TRP A 439 -24.38 -1.16 -12.12
N ALA A 440 -24.87 -2.07 -12.94
CA ALA A 440 -26.03 -1.82 -13.81
C ALA A 440 -27.33 -1.59 -13.00
N ALA A 441 -27.48 -2.28 -11.85
CA ALA A 441 -28.65 -2.14 -10.99
C ALA A 441 -28.63 -0.87 -10.13
N ARG A 442 -27.56 -0.04 -10.17
CA ARG A 442 -27.43 1.17 -9.35
C ARG A 442 -28.54 2.21 -9.59
N THR A 443 -29.08 2.26 -10.80
CA THR A 443 -30.13 3.22 -11.17
C THR A 443 -31.52 2.91 -10.58
N ASN A 444 -31.73 1.71 -10.05
CA ASN A 444 -32.99 1.32 -9.46
C ASN A 444 -33.08 1.79 -8.00
N ILE A 445 -34.07 2.57 -7.66
CA ILE A 445 -34.38 2.95 -6.27
C ILE A 445 -35.25 1.85 -5.65
N LEU A 446 -34.86 1.36 -4.47
CA LEU A 446 -35.65 0.36 -3.74
C LEU A 446 -36.82 1.05 -3.02
N VAL A 447 -38.03 0.80 -3.49
CA VAL A 447 -39.29 1.22 -2.87
C VAL A 447 -40.19 0.00 -2.68
N ASP A 448 -41.02 0.00 -1.66
CA ASP A 448 -41.93 -1.11 -1.37
C ASP A 448 -41.22 -2.48 -1.27
N HIS A 449 -39.93 -2.48 -0.89
CA HIS A 449 -39.03 -3.61 -0.93
C HIS A 449 -38.81 -4.21 0.47
N GLU A 450 -38.85 -5.54 0.57
CA GLU A 450 -38.63 -6.25 1.84
C GLU A 450 -37.14 -6.34 2.18
N ILE A 451 -36.81 -6.13 3.45
CA ILE A 451 -35.45 -6.29 3.97
C ILE A 451 -35.41 -7.29 5.12
N ASN A 452 -34.26 -7.90 5.31
CA ASN A 452 -33.99 -8.80 6.42
C ASN A 452 -33.51 -8.03 7.66
N LYS A 453 -33.44 -8.73 8.80
CA LYS A 453 -32.88 -8.16 10.03
C LYS A 453 -31.41 -7.83 9.84
N PHE A 454 -31.04 -6.59 10.17
CA PHE A 454 -29.63 -6.18 10.17
C PHE A 454 -28.79 -7.04 11.13
N LYS A 455 -27.67 -7.55 10.64
CA LYS A 455 -26.63 -8.19 11.45
C LYS A 455 -25.35 -7.37 11.33
N PRO A 456 -24.52 -7.24 12.39
CA PRO A 456 -23.23 -6.56 12.31
C PRO A 456 -22.39 -7.12 11.14
N MET A 457 -21.94 -6.22 10.27
CA MET A 457 -21.20 -6.61 9.05
C MET A 457 -19.69 -6.63 9.28
N LEU A 458 -19.21 -5.76 10.18
CA LEU A 458 -17.80 -5.58 10.47
C LEU A 458 -17.62 -5.13 11.92
N GLY A 459 -16.56 -5.60 12.59
CA GLY A 459 -16.16 -5.18 13.93
C GLY A 459 -15.22 -3.98 13.90
N ARG A 460 -14.59 -3.68 15.05
CA ARG A 460 -13.49 -2.72 15.13
C ARG A 460 -12.16 -3.42 15.05
N ALA A 461 -11.24 -2.88 14.26
CA ALA A 461 -9.85 -3.27 14.34
C ALA A 461 -9.21 -2.67 15.61
N GLU A 462 -8.44 -3.45 16.34
CA GLU A 462 -7.75 -3.02 17.56
C GLU A 462 -6.25 -3.24 17.41
N MET A 463 -5.43 -2.34 17.97
CA MET A 463 -3.97 -2.45 17.91
C MET A 463 -3.44 -3.77 18.47
N LYS A 464 -4.09 -4.37 19.46
CA LYS A 464 -3.71 -5.68 20.00
C LYS A 464 -3.66 -6.78 18.93
N HIS A 465 -4.53 -6.74 17.90
CA HIS A 465 -4.49 -7.70 16.80
C HIS A 465 -3.30 -7.46 15.87
N VAL A 466 -2.94 -6.20 15.67
CA VAL A 466 -1.73 -5.83 14.91
C VAL A 466 -0.47 -6.25 15.66
N GLU A 467 -0.41 -6.03 16.96
CA GLU A 467 0.66 -6.51 17.84
C GLU A 467 0.82 -8.04 17.78
N ALA A 468 -0.30 -8.77 17.81
CA ALA A 468 -0.31 -10.22 17.66
C ALA A 468 0.22 -10.70 16.29
N ILE A 469 -0.10 -9.98 15.20
CA ILE A 469 0.45 -10.26 13.86
C ILE A 469 1.97 -10.11 13.86
N LEU A 470 2.49 -9.03 14.44
CA LEU A 470 3.93 -8.79 14.49
C LEU A 470 4.66 -9.84 15.33
N GLU A 471 4.08 -10.25 16.45
CA GLU A 471 4.65 -11.27 17.32
C GLU A 471 4.66 -12.65 16.65
N GLU A 472 3.52 -13.11 16.09
CA GLU A 472 3.45 -14.37 15.34
C GLU A 472 4.43 -14.38 14.16
N THR A 473 4.57 -13.24 13.47
CA THR A 473 5.53 -13.11 12.36
C THR A 473 6.97 -13.32 12.83
N LYS A 474 7.37 -12.73 13.97
CA LYS A 474 8.71 -12.93 14.54
C LYS A 474 8.96 -14.39 14.93
N ASP A 475 7.97 -15.02 15.56
CA ASP A 475 8.04 -16.42 15.94
C ASP A 475 8.18 -17.35 14.73
N ASP A 476 7.45 -17.09 13.68
CA ASP A 476 7.51 -17.87 12.44
C ASP A 476 8.85 -17.72 11.73
N LEU A 477 9.37 -16.50 11.64
CA LEU A 477 10.70 -16.24 11.07
C LEU A 477 11.80 -16.95 11.88
N ARG A 478 11.68 -16.96 13.21
CA ARG A 478 12.59 -17.69 14.09
C ARG A 478 12.54 -19.20 13.85
N LYS A 479 11.36 -19.78 13.73
CA LYS A 479 11.18 -21.21 13.41
C LYS A 479 11.79 -21.57 12.06
N GLU A 480 11.56 -20.72 11.03
CA GLU A 480 12.16 -20.89 9.70
C GLU A 480 13.69 -20.85 9.73
N ALA A 481 14.26 -19.89 10.46
CA ALA A 481 15.72 -19.77 10.61
C ALA A 481 16.33 -21.00 11.30
N ILE A 482 15.68 -21.53 12.35
CA ILE A 482 16.10 -22.75 13.04
C ILE A 482 16.05 -23.95 12.08
N LEU A 483 14.97 -24.11 11.30
CA LEU A 483 14.82 -25.18 10.33
C LEU A 483 15.86 -25.14 9.22
N ASN A 484 16.27 -23.93 8.84
CA ASN A 484 17.31 -23.68 7.82
C ASN A 484 18.75 -23.79 8.39
N GLY A 485 18.90 -24.11 9.68
CA GLY A 485 20.19 -24.35 10.32
C GLY A 485 21.00 -23.09 10.63
N ASP A 486 20.33 -21.95 10.82
CA ASP A 486 20.97 -20.70 11.21
C ASP A 486 21.32 -20.72 12.72
N PRO A 487 22.62 -20.78 13.11
CA PRO A 487 23.03 -20.85 14.50
C PRO A 487 22.66 -19.59 15.32
N SER A 488 22.48 -18.45 14.67
CA SER A 488 22.14 -17.17 15.34
C SER A 488 20.71 -17.19 15.88
N ALA A 489 19.82 -17.96 15.26
CA ALA A 489 18.43 -18.10 15.68
C ALA A 489 18.27 -18.89 17.01
N LEU A 490 19.27 -19.71 17.36
CA LEU A 490 19.28 -20.47 18.61
C LEU A 490 19.66 -19.64 19.84
N ASN A 491 20.38 -18.52 19.64
CA ASN A 491 20.92 -17.68 20.73
C ASN A 491 20.14 -16.39 20.99
N ALA A 492 19.04 -16.14 20.28
CA ALA A 492 18.15 -15.03 20.61
C ALA A 492 17.41 -15.34 21.91
N PRO A 493 17.46 -14.46 22.95
CA PRO A 493 16.78 -14.73 24.20
C PRO A 493 15.29 -14.92 23.95
N ALA A 494 14.79 -16.07 24.39
CA ALA A 494 13.36 -16.24 24.55
C ALA A 494 12.96 -15.31 25.70
N GLU A 495 12.24 -14.25 25.43
CA GLU A 495 11.42 -13.64 26.47
C GLU A 495 10.35 -14.70 26.81
N GLU A 496 10.60 -15.46 27.86
CA GLU A 496 9.61 -16.31 28.49
C GLU A 496 8.46 -15.43 28.99
N VAL A 497 7.44 -15.31 28.20
CA VAL A 497 6.12 -15.00 28.73
C VAL A 497 5.38 -16.33 28.86
N ALA A 498 5.56 -16.94 30.02
CA ALA A 498 4.68 -18.02 30.47
C ALA A 498 3.26 -17.45 30.51
N ALA A 499 2.44 -17.88 29.53
CA ALA A 499 1.02 -17.62 29.57
C ALA A 499 0.38 -18.53 30.62
N GLU A 500 0.29 -18.03 31.85
CA GLU A 500 -0.75 -18.52 32.77
C GLU A 500 -2.11 -18.01 32.29
N PRO A 501 -3.16 -18.82 32.37
CA PRO A 501 -4.50 -18.39 31.99
C PRO A 501 -4.96 -17.29 32.95
N VAL A 502 -4.99 -16.06 32.44
CA VAL A 502 -5.47 -14.91 33.22
C VAL A 502 -7.02 -14.98 33.25
N GLU A 503 -7.56 -15.41 34.38
CA GLU A 503 -8.93 -15.08 34.75
C GLU A 503 -9.13 -13.56 34.66
N GLU A 504 -10.14 -13.13 33.91
CA GLU A 504 -10.54 -11.72 33.80
C GLU A 504 -10.91 -11.14 35.17
N LYS A 505 -9.93 -10.65 35.91
CA LYS A 505 -10.18 -9.72 37.01
C LYS A 505 -10.50 -8.36 36.44
N LYS A 506 -11.76 -7.96 36.59
CA LYS A 506 -12.22 -6.58 36.30
C LYS A 506 -11.42 -5.60 37.16
N LEU A 507 -10.42 -4.98 36.58
CA LEU A 507 -9.65 -3.91 37.22
C LEU A 507 -10.55 -2.75 37.62
N SER A 508 -10.41 -2.26 38.84
CA SER A 508 -11.11 -1.10 39.32
C SER A 508 -10.67 0.18 38.59
N ASN A 509 -11.53 1.19 38.51
CA ASN A 509 -11.22 2.48 37.88
C ASN A 509 -9.94 3.16 38.44
N LYS A 510 -9.54 2.80 39.64
CA LYS A 510 -8.32 3.33 40.29
C LYS A 510 -7.05 2.63 39.76
N GLU A 511 -7.12 1.34 39.46
CA GLU A 511 -6.02 0.54 38.88
C GLU A 511 -5.85 0.89 37.41
N ARG A 512 -6.93 1.08 36.63
CA ARG A 512 -6.85 1.58 35.24
C ARG A 512 -6.16 2.94 35.15
N ARG A 513 -6.45 3.88 36.05
CA ARG A 513 -5.78 5.19 36.10
C ARG A 513 -4.32 5.10 36.51
N LYS A 514 -3.92 4.11 37.34
CA LYS A 514 -2.54 3.89 37.71
C LYS A 514 -1.73 3.33 36.54
N LEU A 515 -2.27 2.32 35.86
CA LEU A 515 -1.64 1.74 34.65
C LEU A 515 -1.49 2.77 33.53
N GLU A 516 -2.51 3.59 33.30
CA GLU A 516 -2.47 4.66 32.29
C GLU A 516 -1.42 5.74 32.62
N LYS A 517 -1.22 6.03 33.91
CA LYS A 517 -0.17 6.95 34.34
C LYS A 517 1.23 6.37 34.19
N GLU A 518 1.39 5.07 34.46
CA GLU A 518 2.66 4.34 34.27
C GLU A 518 3.00 4.19 32.78
N ARG A 519 2.01 3.93 31.91
CA ARG A 519 2.19 3.90 30.45
C ARG A 519 2.63 5.25 29.91
N ARG A 520 1.98 6.35 30.32
CA ARG A 520 2.37 7.71 29.91
C ARG A 520 3.76 8.09 30.38
N ALA A 521 4.19 7.62 31.55
CA ALA A 521 5.54 7.84 32.04
C ALA A 521 6.59 7.04 31.23
N ALA A 522 6.25 5.83 30.83
CA ALA A 522 7.12 5.01 29.97
C ALA A 522 7.23 5.60 28.54
N GLU A 523 6.12 6.08 27.97
CA GLU A 523 6.09 6.79 26.67
C GLU A 523 6.93 8.09 26.72
N GLN A 524 6.90 8.82 27.83
CA GLN A 524 7.75 10.02 28.00
C GLN A 524 9.23 9.68 28.13
N LEU A 525 9.58 8.53 28.70
CA LEU A 525 10.97 8.08 28.79
C LEU A 525 11.50 7.56 27.43
N ALA A 526 10.65 6.91 26.66
CA ALA A 526 11.00 6.37 25.33
C ALA A 526 11.18 7.50 24.28
N ASN A 527 10.47 8.61 24.46
CA ASN A 527 10.56 9.81 23.61
C ASN A 527 11.51 10.88 24.16
N ALA A 528 12.34 10.55 25.14
CA ALA A 528 13.34 11.49 25.64
C ALA A 528 14.40 11.73 24.56
N PRO A 529 14.72 13.00 24.23
CA PRO A 529 15.71 13.31 23.21
C PRO A 529 17.07 12.73 23.57
N LYS A 530 17.74 12.13 22.58
CA LYS A 530 19.12 11.67 22.74
C LYS A 530 20.03 12.91 22.86
N LEU A 531 20.81 13.01 23.94
CA LEU A 531 21.71 14.11 24.13
C LEU A 531 23.13 13.78 23.63
N ARG A 532 23.82 14.80 23.13
CA ARG A 532 25.24 14.78 22.76
C ARG A 532 26.09 14.93 24.04
N GLU A 533 27.40 14.72 23.92
CA GLU A 533 28.34 14.90 25.04
C GLU A 533 28.36 16.33 25.60
N ASP A 534 28.00 17.33 24.81
CA ASP A 534 27.89 18.74 25.20
C ASP A 534 26.52 19.08 25.85
N GLY A 535 25.65 18.10 26.05
CA GLY A 535 24.32 18.26 26.67
C GLY A 535 23.23 18.75 25.76
N ASN A 536 23.52 19.01 24.47
CA ASN A 536 22.52 19.38 23.45
C ASN A 536 21.88 18.13 22.83
N GLU A 537 20.68 18.30 22.25
CA GLU A 537 20.01 17.23 21.52
C GLU A 537 20.80 16.84 20.26
N VAL A 538 20.75 15.56 19.90
CA VAL A 538 21.30 15.07 18.62
C VAL A 538 20.50 15.71 17.48
N ILE A 539 21.20 16.17 16.42
CA ILE A 539 20.54 16.68 15.22
C ILE A 539 19.65 15.57 14.65
N ALA A 540 18.40 15.92 14.36
CA ALA A 540 17.44 15.00 13.73
C ALA A 540 17.91 14.59 12.33
N ASP A 541 17.25 13.56 11.77
CA ASP A 541 17.55 13.06 10.43
C ASP A 541 17.37 14.15 9.36
N GLU A 542 18.11 14.03 8.26
CA GLU A 542 18.05 14.97 7.15
C GLU A 542 16.63 14.96 6.52
N ILE A 543 16.13 16.16 6.24
CA ILE A 543 14.87 16.37 5.54
C ILE A 543 15.12 17.06 4.20
N GLN A 544 14.23 16.86 3.24
CA GLN A 544 14.27 17.60 1.97
C GLN A 544 13.68 19.00 2.14
N PHE A 545 14.08 19.92 1.26
CA PHE A 545 13.57 21.29 1.27
C PHE A 545 12.03 21.35 1.23
N ASP A 546 11.41 20.47 0.46
CA ASP A 546 9.95 20.40 0.34
C ASP A 546 9.25 20.00 1.67
N ASP A 547 9.93 19.29 2.55
CA ASP A 547 9.40 18.97 3.88
C ASP A 547 9.43 20.19 4.80
N PHE A 548 10.50 20.95 4.76
CA PHE A 548 10.58 22.22 5.47
C PHE A 548 9.60 23.25 4.91
N ALA A 549 9.41 23.33 3.58
CA ALA A 549 8.51 24.27 2.92
C ALA A 549 7.03 24.08 3.30
N LYS A 550 6.66 22.89 3.82
CA LYS A 550 5.30 22.61 4.35
C LYS A 550 5.02 23.34 5.67
N VAL A 551 6.05 23.76 6.39
CA VAL A 551 5.90 24.48 7.67
C VAL A 551 5.78 25.97 7.40
N ASP A 552 4.67 26.59 7.82
CA ASP A 552 4.48 28.04 7.72
C ASP A 552 4.90 28.71 9.04
N LEU A 553 6.14 29.21 9.06
CA LEU A 553 6.69 29.97 10.17
C LEU A 553 6.42 31.45 9.96
N ARG A 554 5.81 32.11 10.97
CA ARG A 554 5.47 33.54 10.91
C ARG A 554 6.00 34.31 12.11
N ILE A 555 6.33 35.57 11.86
CA ILE A 555 6.56 36.52 12.96
C ILE A 555 5.20 36.88 13.55
N ALA A 556 5.07 36.76 14.86
CA ALA A 556 3.87 37.12 15.61
C ALA A 556 4.21 38.10 16.73
N LYS A 557 3.30 39.04 17.02
CA LYS A 557 3.40 39.91 18.19
C LYS A 557 2.51 39.32 19.30
N ILE A 558 3.08 39.16 20.49
CA ILE A 558 2.33 38.79 21.67
C ILE A 558 1.54 40.00 22.14
N VAL A 559 0.26 40.07 21.84
CA VAL A 559 -0.61 41.19 22.19
C VAL A 559 -1.19 41.06 23.61
N LYS A 560 -1.30 39.81 24.09
CA LYS A 560 -1.75 39.52 25.44
C LYS A 560 -1.13 38.22 25.94
N ALA A 561 -0.78 38.16 27.21
CA ALA A 561 -0.38 36.96 27.91
C ALA A 561 -1.11 36.83 29.25
N ASP A 562 -1.66 35.67 29.54
CA ASP A 562 -2.42 35.43 30.76
C ASP A 562 -1.97 34.13 31.45
N HIS A 563 -2.08 34.10 32.77
CA HIS A 563 -1.98 32.86 33.53
C HIS A 563 -3.20 31.98 33.28
N VAL A 564 -2.97 30.68 33.10
CA VAL A 564 -4.06 29.70 32.95
C VAL A 564 -4.41 29.12 34.31
N GLU A 565 -5.61 29.38 34.76
CA GLU A 565 -6.10 28.88 36.06
C GLU A 565 -6.12 27.32 36.07
N GLY A 566 -5.48 26.71 37.05
CA GLY A 566 -5.34 25.26 37.16
C GLY A 566 -4.34 24.61 36.20
N ALA A 567 -3.45 25.40 35.58
CA ALA A 567 -2.30 24.91 34.81
C ALA A 567 -0.98 25.30 35.48
N ASP A 568 -0.12 24.31 35.72
CA ASP A 568 1.17 24.51 36.37
C ASP A 568 2.26 25.00 35.41
N LYS A 569 2.15 24.72 34.12
CA LYS A 569 3.19 24.93 33.10
C LYS A 569 2.80 25.88 31.99
N LEU A 570 1.52 26.25 31.83
CA LEU A 570 1.01 26.96 30.66
C LEU A 570 0.79 28.45 30.93
N LEU A 571 1.14 29.26 29.94
CA LEU A 571 0.60 30.60 29.72
C LEU A 571 -0.32 30.56 28.47
N GLN A 572 -1.34 31.38 28.49
CA GLN A 572 -2.19 31.62 27.32
C GLN A 572 -1.73 32.90 26.64
N LEU A 573 -1.40 32.79 25.36
CA LEU A 573 -0.90 33.90 24.54
C LEU A 573 -1.92 34.23 23.45
N THR A 574 -2.21 35.49 23.29
CA THR A 574 -2.90 36.02 22.09
C THR A 574 -1.85 36.61 21.18
N LEU A 575 -1.72 36.03 20.00
CA LEU A 575 -0.68 36.41 19.02
C LEU A 575 -1.32 37.13 17.84
N ASP A 576 -0.84 38.32 17.50
CA ASP A 576 -1.14 39.00 16.23
C ASP A 576 -0.17 38.46 15.18
N ILE A 577 -0.69 37.80 14.15
CA ILE A 577 0.06 37.24 13.02
C ILE A 577 -0.03 38.13 11.75
N GLY A 578 -0.42 39.36 11.92
CA GLY A 578 -0.56 40.34 10.82
C GLY A 578 -1.95 40.38 10.18
N ASN A 579 -2.21 41.41 9.41
CA ASN A 579 -3.48 41.65 8.71
C ASN A 579 -4.74 41.65 9.61
N GLY A 580 -4.58 41.91 10.91
CA GLY A 580 -5.68 41.89 11.89
C GLY A 580 -6.10 40.49 12.33
N GLU A 581 -5.35 39.45 11.97
CA GLU A 581 -5.59 38.06 12.36
C GLU A 581 -4.87 37.74 13.67
N THR A 582 -5.61 37.19 14.64
CA THR A 582 -5.04 36.76 15.91
C THR A 582 -5.17 35.25 16.11
N ARG A 583 -4.23 34.67 16.85
CA ARG A 583 -4.21 33.25 17.23
C ARG A 583 -4.12 33.12 18.76
N ASN A 584 -4.89 32.18 19.30
CA ASN A 584 -4.81 31.81 20.71
C ASN A 584 -3.89 30.60 20.86
N VAL A 585 -2.81 30.71 21.64
CA VAL A 585 -1.82 29.64 21.82
C VAL A 585 -1.56 29.40 23.29
N PHE A 586 -1.62 28.12 23.72
CA PHE A 586 -1.20 27.69 25.03
C PHE A 586 0.24 27.20 24.97
N SER A 587 1.17 27.93 25.63
CA SER A 587 2.61 27.63 25.61
C SER A 587 3.12 27.21 26.99
N GLY A 588 4.00 26.22 27.01
CA GLY A 588 4.59 25.63 28.23
C GLY A 588 5.72 26.43 28.86
N ILE A 589 5.64 27.75 28.85
CA ILE A 589 6.73 28.68 29.21
C ILE A 589 6.55 29.37 30.55
N LYS A 590 5.55 28.99 31.35
CA LYS A 590 5.20 29.63 32.65
C LYS A 590 6.36 29.60 33.68
N ALA A 591 7.27 28.61 33.58
CA ALA A 591 8.39 28.53 34.49
C ALA A 591 9.52 29.53 34.16
N ALA A 592 9.60 29.98 32.92
CA ALA A 592 10.63 30.88 32.41
C ALA A 592 10.19 32.34 32.28
N TYR A 593 8.88 32.60 32.14
CA TYR A 593 8.34 33.94 31.84
C TYR A 593 7.13 34.27 32.70
N GLN A 594 7.02 35.57 33.06
CA GLN A 594 5.78 36.14 33.54
C GLN A 594 4.98 36.77 32.36
N PRO A 595 3.67 36.86 32.42
CA PRO A 595 2.86 37.46 31.35
C PRO A 595 3.33 38.86 30.93
N GLU A 596 3.69 39.68 31.90
CA GLU A 596 4.11 41.08 31.70
C GLU A 596 5.44 41.16 30.91
N ASP A 597 6.30 40.13 30.99
CA ASP A 597 7.58 40.08 30.30
C ASP A 597 7.40 39.76 28.80
N LEU A 598 6.23 39.25 28.41
CA LEU A 598 5.93 38.75 27.06
C LEU A 598 5.13 39.73 26.22
N GLU A 599 4.25 40.52 26.85
CA GLU A 599 3.40 41.44 26.12
C GLU A 599 4.18 42.47 25.34
N GLY A 600 3.82 42.64 24.08
CA GLY A 600 4.48 43.58 23.15
C GLY A 600 5.68 42.96 22.40
N LYS A 601 6.25 41.85 22.84
CA LYS A 601 7.36 41.17 22.18
C LYS A 601 6.95 40.51 20.85
N LEU A 602 7.92 40.41 19.95
CA LEU A 602 7.81 39.62 18.74
C LEU A 602 8.38 38.25 18.97
N THR A 603 7.73 37.23 18.39
CA THR A 603 8.18 35.84 18.46
C THR A 603 7.93 35.14 17.11
N ILE A 604 8.38 33.89 16.98
CA ILE A 604 8.14 33.05 15.81
C ILE A 604 7.10 32.00 16.19
N VAL A 605 6.08 31.85 15.35
CA VAL A 605 4.99 30.90 15.52
C VAL A 605 4.90 29.96 14.32
N VAL A 606 4.63 28.68 14.56
CA VAL A 606 4.17 27.75 13.52
C VAL A 606 2.69 28.00 13.30
N ALA A 607 2.36 28.68 12.19
CA ALA A 607 1.02 29.22 11.96
C ALA A 607 0.05 28.21 11.31
N ASN A 608 0.56 27.20 10.63
CA ASN A 608 -0.26 26.19 9.92
C ASN A 608 -0.45 24.87 10.67
N LEU A 609 -0.17 24.82 11.98
CA LEU A 609 -0.54 23.67 12.79
C LEU A 609 -2.06 23.60 12.93
N ALA A 610 -2.61 22.38 12.81
CA ALA A 610 -4.02 22.12 13.05
C ALA A 610 -4.40 22.53 14.48
N PRO A 611 -5.52 23.25 14.68
CA PRO A 611 -5.99 23.65 16.00
C PRO A 611 -6.18 22.45 16.94
N ARG A 612 -5.60 22.52 18.14
CA ARG A 612 -5.63 21.45 19.14
C ARG A 612 -6.54 21.81 20.31
N LYS A 613 -7.54 20.99 20.58
CA LYS A 613 -8.39 21.15 21.77
C LYS A 613 -7.63 20.70 23.02
N MET A 614 -7.37 21.63 23.92
CA MET A 614 -6.75 21.40 25.22
C MET A 614 -7.77 21.50 26.35
N LYS A 615 -7.40 21.12 27.57
CA LYS A 615 -8.28 21.23 28.75
C LYS A 615 -8.78 22.66 29.01
N PHE A 616 -8.00 23.66 28.59
CA PHE A 616 -8.24 25.08 28.91
C PHE A 616 -8.73 25.89 27.71
N GLY A 617 -8.86 25.30 26.52
CA GLY A 617 -9.31 25.97 25.31
C GLY A 617 -8.70 25.40 24.04
N MET A 618 -8.86 26.13 22.95
CA MET A 618 -8.28 25.77 21.63
C MET A 618 -6.91 26.43 21.47
N SER A 619 -5.87 25.66 21.13
CA SER A 619 -4.55 26.20 20.76
C SER A 619 -4.39 26.15 19.24
N GLU A 620 -4.08 27.30 18.61
CA GLU A 620 -4.13 27.51 17.16
C GLU A 620 -2.75 27.78 16.57
N GLY A 621 -1.71 27.15 17.13
CA GLY A 621 -0.33 27.28 16.70
C GLY A 621 0.64 26.84 17.78
N MET A 622 1.94 27.03 17.54
CA MET A 622 3.01 26.74 18.49
C MET A 622 4.07 27.85 18.44
N VAL A 623 4.33 28.49 19.58
CA VAL A 623 5.47 29.43 19.71
C VAL A 623 6.76 28.64 19.79
N LEU A 624 7.78 29.07 19.03
CA LEU A 624 9.10 28.45 19.06
C LEU A 624 9.94 28.98 20.22
N ALA A 625 10.55 28.06 20.92
CA ALA A 625 11.48 28.35 22.00
C ALA A 625 12.68 27.41 21.96
N ALA A 626 13.82 27.84 22.41
CA ALA A 626 15.03 27.05 22.54
C ALA A 626 15.36 26.81 24.03
N GLY A 627 15.93 25.65 24.37
CA GLY A 627 16.39 25.30 25.68
C GLY A 627 15.85 23.97 26.20
N PRO A 628 16.42 23.42 27.26
CA PRO A 628 16.08 22.11 27.82
C PRO A 628 14.72 22.10 28.55
N GLY A 629 14.09 23.26 28.75
CA GLY A 629 12.80 23.38 29.44
C GLY A 629 12.90 23.89 30.87
N GLY A 630 11.80 23.99 31.58
CA GLY A 630 11.72 24.58 32.91
C GLY A 630 12.00 26.07 32.91
N SER A 631 12.96 26.54 33.76
CA SER A 631 13.44 27.93 33.80
C SER A 631 14.41 28.26 32.64
N ASP A 632 15.01 27.24 32.03
CA ASP A 632 16.05 27.39 31.01
C ASP A 632 15.44 27.21 29.64
N LEU A 633 14.57 28.18 29.26
CA LEU A 633 13.82 28.18 28.03
C LEU A 633 13.68 29.62 27.51
N TRP A 634 14.03 29.82 26.25
CA TRP A 634 14.05 31.12 25.59
C TRP A 634 13.16 31.14 24.37
N ILE A 635 12.18 32.03 24.32
CA ILE A 635 11.41 32.29 23.09
C ILE A 635 12.32 32.85 22.01
N LEU A 636 12.09 32.48 20.75
CA LEU A 636 12.86 33.00 19.63
C LEU A 636 12.32 34.39 19.27
N GLU A 637 13.15 35.42 19.42
CA GLU A 637 12.84 36.80 19.07
C GLU A 637 13.48 37.16 17.71
N PRO A 638 12.73 37.73 16.76
CA PRO A 638 13.33 38.20 15.50
C PRO A 638 14.12 39.46 15.69
N HIS A 639 15.07 39.74 14.76
CA HIS A 639 15.85 40.95 14.75
C HIS A 639 14.98 42.20 14.51
N ALA A 640 15.49 43.37 14.92
CA ALA A 640 14.82 44.67 14.76
C ALA A 640 14.44 44.92 13.28
N GLY A 641 13.21 45.36 13.05
CA GLY A 641 12.63 45.60 11.73
C GLY A 641 11.66 44.54 11.25
N ALA A 642 11.60 43.35 11.88
CA ALA A 642 10.58 42.37 11.59
C ALA A 642 9.19 42.85 12.03
N GLN A 643 8.17 42.46 11.29
CA GLN A 643 6.78 42.87 11.56
C GLN A 643 5.87 41.62 11.61
N PRO A 644 4.78 41.68 12.40
CA PRO A 644 3.79 40.59 12.45
C PRO A 644 3.29 40.22 11.03
N GLY A 645 3.17 38.88 10.79
CA GLY A 645 2.73 38.34 9.51
C GLY A 645 3.86 38.06 8.49
N MET A 646 5.08 38.56 8.70
CA MET A 646 6.20 38.22 7.84
C MET A 646 6.51 36.71 7.96
N ARG A 647 6.70 36.07 6.81
CA ARG A 647 7.11 34.65 6.76
C ARG A 647 8.60 34.51 7.04
N VAL A 648 8.94 33.52 7.83
CA VAL A 648 10.33 33.07 8.05
C VAL A 648 10.65 32.05 6.97
N LEU A 649 11.70 32.29 6.19
CA LEU A 649 12.12 31.49 5.04
C LEU A 649 13.42 30.75 5.35
#